data_2c00fc5ee8dff9eb5df15142ae46e355
#
_entry.id   2c00fc5ee8dff9eb5df15142ae46e355
#
_cell.length_a   1.000
_cell.length_b   1.000
_cell.length_c   1.000
_cell.angle_alpha   90.00
_cell.angle_beta   90.00
_cell.angle_gamma   90.00
#
_symmetry.space_group_name_H-M   'P 1'
#
loop_
_entity.id
_entity.type
_entity.pdbx_description
1 polymer ?
#
loop_
_entity_poly.entity_id
_entity_poly.type
_entity_poly.pdbx_seq_one_letter_code
_entity_poly.pdbx_strand_id
1 'polypeptide(L)'
;MGRKKIKRVTTRRRKKKLGCLPYLCVTFGSAFLAVVVAFNLYLASLQPISNFKDIKPNPVTTIYSEDGENIKTFTAYKFEKVEIVDVPEQMKQAIISTEDKNFYRHRGFDTMGLVRSVIANIRAGSLKQGASTITQQLARILFLSNERTFDRKIKELIIAHRIEKTISKDEILEMYLNSVYLGAGTYGILSASHTYFDKELDQLTLAETALIAGLPQAPSVYSPFTNPNAAIKRRNQVLKRMYKMGHINKKEYQEAKNEELTLNQKPRIYSFNKAPYFIDFVLRELEDIGFEETEISQGGLKIYTTLRYKDQKAADDAINNGLNGAGLKADKTQMSLFAFSPTTGRIIAYVGGKNYEKSQYDRIVNAIRPPGSAFKPFVYATALQQGFSVNDVVEDKPVEFNKWAPRNYGDKFRGKIPLWKALAVSSNVIAATLIDKVGIAPVISTARDLGITTPLQYDLTISLGSNGVKLYDMVVAYGAFANGGFRVHPYSVERVENSRGVVIYEAPQIKAMKVISYDTAAGMTYMLKKVVEVGTGRGANVGREVAGKTGTTDDYRDAWFVGYSPDIVAGVWLGNDDNSKLPTITGGGLPAYTWAKFMKVALENYPQSVFDYPDFTNKPLSSNSEVIYIDENDENPDGSIMIDDVEDGFSDDINLSFEDEKKKEKNIEKKKAPLPVIFKNKNNEENEKLKIEVIQQKETKTLPFVDVQTNTNTSSAPLPGAN
;
A
#
# COMPACT_ATOMS: atom_id res chain seq x y z
N MET A 1 -19.84 -122.20 2.02
CA MET A 1 -19.56 -121.24 0.93
C MET A 1 -19.89 -119.85 1.38
N GLY A 2 -18.90 -119.07 1.87
CA GLY A 2 -19.10 -117.74 2.42
C GLY A 2 -18.35 -116.71 1.61
N ARG A 3 -19.08 -115.81 0.99
CA ARG A 3 -18.48 -114.68 0.25
C ARG A 3 -18.16 -113.56 1.22
N LYS A 4 -16.85 -113.23 1.41
CA LYS A 4 -16.35 -112.01 2.13
C LYS A 4 -16.61 -110.78 1.30
N LYS A 5 -17.33 -109.79 1.82
CA LYS A 5 -17.50 -108.49 1.21
C LYS A 5 -16.30 -107.59 1.64
N ILE A 6 -15.49 -107.11 0.66
CA ILE A 6 -14.43 -106.14 0.85
C ILE A 6 -15.08 -104.75 0.95
N LYS A 7 -14.86 -104.06 2.10
CA LYS A 7 -15.23 -102.66 2.28
C LYS A 7 -14.09 -101.79 1.68
N ARG A 8 -14.43 -101.05 0.63
CA ARG A 8 -13.59 -99.99 0.12
C ARG A 8 -13.55 -98.80 1.11
N VAL A 9 -12.40 -98.47 1.69
CA VAL A 9 -12.18 -97.26 2.49
C VAL A 9 -11.86 -96.13 1.52
N THR A 10 -12.80 -95.22 1.34
CA THR A 10 -12.55 -93.99 0.59
C THR A 10 -11.99 -92.95 1.54
N THR A 11 -10.69 -92.63 1.43
CA THR A 11 -10.01 -91.56 2.14
C THR A 11 -10.41 -90.22 1.50
N ARG A 12 -11.33 -89.49 2.13
CA ARG A 12 -11.66 -88.10 1.78
C ARG A 12 -10.52 -87.17 2.24
N ARG A 13 -9.65 -86.74 1.27
CA ARG A 13 -8.68 -85.64 1.51
C ARG A 13 -9.47 -84.39 1.77
N ARG A 14 -9.53 -83.90 3.04
CA ARG A 14 -9.96 -82.56 3.40
C ARG A 14 -8.99 -81.53 2.81
N LYS A 15 -9.39 -80.76 1.75
CA LYS A 15 -8.71 -79.59 1.30
C LYS A 15 -8.80 -78.57 2.45
N LYS A 16 -7.69 -78.30 3.14
CA LYS A 16 -7.61 -77.17 4.04
C LYS A 16 -7.85 -75.91 3.23
N LYS A 17 -8.98 -75.22 3.44
CA LYS A 17 -9.22 -73.86 2.93
C LYS A 17 -8.12 -73.00 3.60
N LEU A 18 -7.14 -72.55 2.81
CA LEU A 18 -6.27 -71.49 3.26
C LEU A 18 -7.15 -70.26 3.55
N GLY A 19 -7.29 -69.87 4.81
CA GLY A 19 -8.09 -68.72 5.21
C GLY A 19 -7.51 -67.47 4.58
N CYS A 20 -8.32 -66.41 4.43
CA CYS A 20 -7.93 -65.12 3.84
C CYS A 20 -6.78 -64.40 4.60
N LEU A 21 -6.34 -64.92 5.75
CA LEU A 21 -5.30 -64.33 6.59
C LEU A 21 -3.94 -64.11 5.88
N PRO A 22 -3.37 -65.06 5.10
CA PRO A 22 -2.10 -64.83 4.40
C PRO A 22 -2.21 -63.77 3.29
N TYR A 23 -3.36 -63.67 2.61
CA TYR A 23 -3.61 -62.64 1.59
C TYR A 23 -3.72 -61.23 2.25
N LEU A 24 -4.38 -61.14 3.41
CA LEU A 24 -4.45 -59.92 4.21
C LEU A 24 -3.05 -59.51 4.68
N CYS A 25 -2.24 -60.44 5.17
CA CYS A 25 -0.86 -60.15 5.59
C CYS A 25 0.00 -59.67 4.43
N VAL A 26 -0.11 -60.23 3.23
CA VAL A 26 0.62 -59.79 2.04
C VAL A 26 0.15 -58.44 1.55
N THR A 27 -1.14 -58.14 1.53
CA THR A 27 -1.69 -56.85 1.10
C THR A 27 -1.31 -55.75 2.11
N PHE A 28 -1.42 -56.00 3.42
CA PHE A 28 -0.94 -55.07 4.45
C PHE A 28 0.56 -54.89 4.40
N GLY A 29 1.33 -55.92 4.17
CA GLY A 29 2.82 -55.88 4.05
C GLY A 29 3.26 -55.06 2.83
N SER A 30 2.62 -55.28 1.67
CA SER A 30 2.92 -54.53 0.45
C SER A 30 2.48 -53.04 0.54
N ALA A 31 1.34 -52.75 1.15
CA ALA A 31 0.89 -51.39 1.41
C ALA A 31 1.85 -50.66 2.38
N PHE A 32 2.26 -51.35 3.46
CA PHE A 32 3.26 -50.82 4.39
C PHE A 32 4.63 -50.54 3.71
N LEU A 33 5.10 -51.47 2.89
CA LEU A 33 6.32 -51.28 2.11
C LEU A 33 6.22 -50.11 1.14
N ALA A 34 5.09 -49.96 0.43
CA ALA A 34 4.84 -48.83 -0.46
C ALA A 34 4.87 -47.47 0.30
N VAL A 35 4.25 -47.41 1.50
CA VAL A 35 4.27 -46.24 2.35
C VAL A 35 5.72 -45.92 2.81
N VAL A 36 6.51 -46.95 3.19
CA VAL A 36 7.89 -46.76 3.58
C VAL A 36 8.75 -46.27 2.42
N VAL A 37 8.54 -46.80 1.20
CA VAL A 37 9.25 -46.34 0.00
C VAL A 37 8.86 -44.91 -0.34
N ALA A 38 7.58 -44.59 -0.36
CA ALA A 38 7.10 -43.23 -0.62
C ALA A 38 7.64 -42.23 0.40
N PHE A 39 7.68 -42.61 1.69
CA PHE A 39 8.24 -41.78 2.75
C PHE A 39 9.75 -41.57 2.58
N ASN A 40 10.52 -42.61 2.19
CA ASN A 40 11.95 -42.45 1.91
C ASN A 40 12.22 -41.59 0.68
N LEU A 41 11.42 -41.71 -0.39
CA LEU A 41 11.50 -40.81 -1.56
C LEU A 41 11.17 -39.36 -1.18
N TYR A 42 10.17 -39.17 -0.33
CA TYR A 42 9.85 -37.85 0.22
C TYR A 42 11.00 -37.29 1.08
N LEU A 43 11.63 -38.12 1.93
CA LEU A 43 12.82 -37.74 2.68
C LEU A 43 14.01 -37.35 1.80
N ALA A 44 14.18 -38.05 0.68
CA ALA A 44 15.25 -37.77 -0.30
C ALA A 44 14.98 -36.51 -1.12
N SER A 45 13.70 -36.13 -1.33
CA SER A 45 13.33 -34.88 -2.00
C SER A 45 13.56 -33.62 -1.15
N LEU A 46 13.70 -33.78 0.18
CA LEU A 46 14.03 -32.68 1.07
C LEU A 46 15.52 -32.35 0.94
N GLN A 47 15.84 -31.10 0.59
CA GLN A 47 17.22 -30.64 0.45
C GLN A 47 18.09 -31.01 1.67
N PRO A 48 19.33 -31.48 1.45
CA PRO A 48 20.26 -31.74 2.55
C PRO A 48 20.60 -30.41 3.23
N ILE A 49 20.34 -30.32 4.52
CA ILE A 49 20.72 -29.17 5.34
C ILE A 49 22.17 -29.42 5.77
N SER A 50 23.11 -28.86 4.98
CA SER A 50 24.53 -29.21 5.15
C SER A 50 25.24 -28.39 6.22
N ASN A 51 24.79 -27.17 6.58
CA ASN A 51 25.48 -26.34 7.57
C ASN A 51 24.50 -25.53 8.39
N PHE A 52 24.07 -26.02 9.56
CA PHE A 52 23.26 -25.25 10.50
C PHE A 52 23.98 -24.01 11.05
N LYS A 53 25.33 -24.05 11.13
CA LYS A 53 26.13 -22.92 11.67
C LYS A 53 26.23 -21.73 10.73
N ASP A 54 26.02 -21.94 9.43
CA ASP A 54 26.05 -20.87 8.42
C ASP A 54 24.69 -20.22 8.17
N ILE A 55 23.65 -20.72 8.84
CA ILE A 55 22.31 -20.15 8.72
C ILE A 55 22.29 -18.84 9.50
N LYS A 56 22.35 -17.74 8.75
CA LYS A 56 22.05 -16.42 9.33
C LYS A 56 20.61 -16.45 9.83
N PRO A 57 20.35 -15.92 11.04
CA PRO A 57 18.99 -15.83 11.54
C PRO A 57 18.13 -15.09 10.52
N ASN A 58 16.87 -15.44 10.48
CA ASN A 58 15.87 -15.10 9.46
C ASN A 58 16.24 -13.88 8.64
N PRO A 59 16.25 -14.02 7.31
CA PRO A 59 16.38 -12.87 6.44
C PRO A 59 15.25 -11.90 6.79
N VAL A 60 15.64 -10.69 7.08
CA VAL A 60 14.74 -9.62 7.46
C VAL A 60 13.96 -9.19 6.24
N THR A 61 12.67 -9.06 6.36
CA THR A 61 11.88 -8.48 5.28
C THR A 61 12.32 -7.03 5.03
N THR A 62 12.63 -6.75 3.79
CA THR A 62 13.14 -5.45 3.35
C THR A 62 12.33 -4.98 2.16
N ILE A 63 11.92 -3.72 2.19
CA ILE A 63 11.25 -3.04 1.09
C ILE A 63 12.25 -2.13 0.40
N TYR A 64 12.36 -2.31 -0.91
CA TYR A 64 13.25 -1.56 -1.79
C TYR A 64 12.45 -0.63 -2.68
N SER A 65 13.02 0.55 -2.94
CA SER A 65 12.57 1.44 -4.01
C SER A 65 13.01 0.90 -5.38
N GLU A 66 12.47 1.49 -6.46
CA GLU A 66 12.84 1.16 -7.86
C GLU A 66 14.34 1.38 -8.11
N ASP A 67 14.91 2.45 -7.55
CA ASP A 67 16.34 2.79 -7.64
C ASP A 67 17.24 1.98 -6.69
N GLY A 68 16.69 0.91 -6.08
CA GLY A 68 17.43 -0.07 -5.28
C GLY A 68 17.75 0.36 -3.85
N GLU A 69 17.24 1.52 -3.41
CA GLU A 69 17.42 1.97 -2.04
C GLU A 69 16.56 1.15 -1.07
N ASN A 70 17.14 0.78 0.05
CA ASN A 70 16.38 0.22 1.16
C ASN A 70 15.55 1.32 1.81
N ILE A 71 14.22 1.27 1.66
CA ILE A 71 13.30 2.28 2.21
C ILE A 71 12.63 1.85 3.51
N LYS A 72 12.57 0.53 3.78
CA LYS A 72 12.08 -0.03 5.04
C LYS A 72 12.68 -1.39 5.31
N THR A 73 13.08 -1.58 6.53
CA THR A 73 13.47 -2.89 7.06
C THR A 73 12.62 -3.20 8.29
N PHE A 74 12.07 -4.42 8.37
CA PHE A 74 11.20 -4.85 9.46
C PHE A 74 11.96 -5.30 10.71
N THR A 75 13.20 -4.88 10.89
CA THR A 75 13.91 -5.06 12.16
C THR A 75 13.79 -3.80 12.99
N ALA A 76 13.35 -3.96 14.21
CA ALA A 76 13.37 -2.90 15.19
C ALA A 76 14.77 -2.61 15.73
N TYR A 77 15.70 -3.56 15.60
CA TYR A 77 17.03 -3.46 16.17
C TYR A 77 18.12 -4.07 15.28
N LYS A 78 19.33 -3.54 15.41
CA LYS A 78 20.56 -4.24 15.08
C LYS A 78 20.44 -5.64 15.69
N PHE A 79 20.44 -6.68 14.85
CA PHE A 79 20.42 -8.07 15.34
C PHE A 79 21.58 -8.23 16.30
N GLU A 80 21.30 -8.23 17.59
CA GLU A 80 22.28 -8.44 18.64
C GLU A 80 22.21 -9.90 19.06
N LYS A 81 23.24 -10.64 18.65
CA LYS A 81 23.37 -12.04 19.02
C LYS A 81 23.84 -12.12 20.46
N VAL A 82 23.17 -12.92 21.27
CA VAL A 82 23.62 -13.31 22.62
C VAL A 82 24.08 -14.77 22.59
N GLU A 83 25.24 -15.05 23.17
CA GLU A 83 25.70 -16.41 23.36
C GLU A 83 24.96 -17.07 24.52
N ILE A 84 24.77 -18.38 24.48
CA ILE A 84 23.97 -19.09 25.49
C ILE A 84 24.55 -18.96 26.91
N VAL A 85 25.86 -18.74 27.00
CA VAL A 85 26.56 -18.55 28.29
C VAL A 85 26.21 -17.21 28.93
N ASP A 86 25.89 -16.20 28.14
CA ASP A 86 25.52 -14.85 28.60
C ASP A 86 24.01 -14.71 28.85
N VAL A 87 23.23 -15.73 28.50
CA VAL A 87 21.77 -15.72 28.80
C VAL A 87 21.55 -16.09 30.25
N PRO A 88 20.88 -15.23 31.06
CA PRO A 88 20.58 -15.54 32.45
C PRO A 88 19.77 -16.83 32.58
N GLU A 89 20.10 -17.65 33.58
CA GLU A 89 19.45 -18.94 33.82
C GLU A 89 17.93 -18.77 34.01
N GLN A 90 17.53 -17.69 34.66
CA GLN A 90 16.13 -17.30 34.84
C GLN A 90 15.38 -17.15 33.50
N MET A 91 16.00 -16.57 32.47
CA MET A 91 15.42 -16.43 31.13
C MET A 91 15.30 -17.78 30.43
N LYS A 92 16.33 -18.64 30.50
CA LYS A 92 16.27 -20.01 29.95
C LYS A 92 15.12 -20.80 30.58
N GLN A 93 15.02 -20.76 31.88
CA GLN A 93 13.95 -21.45 32.66
C GLN A 93 12.56 -20.91 32.33
N ALA A 94 12.38 -19.59 32.15
CA ALA A 94 11.12 -18.97 31.79
C ALA A 94 10.64 -19.44 30.40
N ILE A 95 11.52 -19.41 29.40
CA ILE A 95 11.24 -19.87 28.03
C ILE A 95 10.93 -21.39 28.03
N ILE A 96 11.77 -22.22 28.64
CA ILE A 96 11.58 -23.67 28.68
C ILE A 96 10.28 -24.04 29.40
N SER A 97 10.00 -23.40 30.53
CA SER A 97 8.73 -23.62 31.27
C SER A 97 7.50 -23.28 30.45
N THR A 98 7.65 -22.33 29.54
CA THR A 98 6.53 -21.80 28.76
C THR A 98 6.31 -22.57 27.48
N GLU A 99 7.37 -22.80 26.71
CA GLU A 99 7.31 -23.32 25.36
C GLU A 99 7.52 -24.84 25.31
N ASP A 100 8.46 -25.38 26.12
CA ASP A 100 8.85 -26.79 26.01
C ASP A 100 9.45 -27.33 27.31
N LYS A 101 8.61 -27.66 28.28
CA LYS A 101 9.04 -28.10 29.60
C LYS A 101 9.94 -29.36 29.64
N ASN A 102 9.93 -30.15 28.57
CA ASN A 102 10.73 -31.38 28.45
C ASN A 102 11.89 -31.20 27.48
N PHE A 103 12.27 -29.96 27.14
CA PHE A 103 13.24 -29.62 26.09
C PHE A 103 14.50 -30.47 26.13
N TYR A 104 15.16 -30.62 27.29
CA TYR A 104 16.38 -31.41 27.44
C TYR A 104 16.17 -32.93 27.47
N ARG A 105 14.88 -33.41 27.46
CA ARG A 105 14.56 -34.83 27.61
C ARG A 105 14.15 -35.54 26.32
N HIS A 106 13.73 -34.82 25.31
CA HIS A 106 13.29 -35.37 24.03
C HIS A 106 14.27 -35.07 22.90
N ARG A 107 14.08 -35.70 21.72
CA ARG A 107 14.91 -35.55 20.51
C ARG A 107 14.05 -34.96 19.38
N GLY A 108 13.69 -33.68 19.49
CA GLY A 108 12.98 -32.90 18.47
C GLY A 108 11.47 -32.88 18.65
N PHE A 109 10.85 -33.90 19.25
CA PHE A 109 9.41 -33.93 19.52
C PHE A 109 9.09 -34.62 20.85
N ASP A 110 8.15 -34.07 21.62
CA ASP A 110 7.65 -34.62 22.88
C ASP A 110 6.41 -35.48 22.60
N THR A 111 6.62 -36.81 22.45
CA THR A 111 5.52 -37.78 22.20
C THR A 111 4.48 -37.77 23.30
N MET A 112 4.92 -37.70 24.56
CA MET A 112 3.99 -37.68 25.71
C MET A 112 3.27 -36.32 25.81
N GLY A 113 3.91 -35.22 25.41
CA GLY A 113 3.30 -33.91 25.27
C GLY A 113 2.22 -33.88 24.20
N LEU A 114 2.47 -34.53 23.06
CA LEU A 114 1.51 -34.65 21.97
C LEU A 114 0.24 -35.41 22.40
N VAL A 115 0.41 -36.58 23.05
CA VAL A 115 -0.73 -37.37 23.57
C VAL A 115 -1.54 -36.58 24.57
N ARG A 116 -0.88 -35.90 25.51
CA ARG A 116 -1.55 -35.02 26.49
C ARG A 116 -2.31 -33.87 25.83
N SER A 117 -1.73 -33.24 24.84
CA SER A 117 -2.35 -32.13 24.09
C SER A 117 -3.60 -32.60 23.36
N VAL A 118 -3.55 -33.76 22.68
CA VAL A 118 -4.70 -34.36 22.01
C VAL A 118 -5.82 -34.65 23.00
N ILE A 119 -5.52 -35.29 24.14
CA ILE A 119 -6.54 -35.58 25.18
C ILE A 119 -7.11 -34.27 25.75
N ALA A 120 -6.28 -33.26 25.99
CA ALA A 120 -6.74 -31.97 26.51
C ALA A 120 -7.64 -31.22 25.53
N ASN A 121 -7.31 -31.26 24.25
CA ASN A 121 -8.10 -30.62 23.18
C ASN A 121 -9.44 -31.36 22.97
N ILE A 122 -9.45 -32.68 23.01
CA ILE A 122 -10.70 -33.49 22.94
C ILE A 122 -11.61 -33.15 24.15
N ARG A 123 -11.05 -33.07 25.35
CA ARG A 123 -11.82 -32.71 26.55
C ARG A 123 -12.34 -31.29 26.54
N ALA A 124 -11.62 -30.37 25.88
CA ALA A 124 -11.99 -28.96 25.83
C ALA A 124 -12.92 -28.62 24.66
N GLY A 125 -13.17 -29.56 23.73
CA GLY A 125 -13.95 -29.34 22.50
C GLY A 125 -13.34 -28.26 21.57
N SER A 126 -12.08 -27.87 21.77
CA SER A 126 -11.41 -26.81 21.01
C SER A 126 -9.90 -26.97 21.09
N LEU A 127 -9.17 -26.47 20.06
CA LEU A 127 -7.70 -26.49 20.00
C LEU A 127 -7.09 -25.48 21.00
N LYS A 128 -7.04 -25.86 22.29
CA LYS A 128 -6.52 -24.99 23.37
C LYS A 128 -5.04 -25.18 23.70
N GLN A 129 -4.43 -26.32 23.33
CA GLN A 129 -3.03 -26.60 23.62
C GLN A 129 -2.27 -26.97 22.36
N GLY A 130 -1.22 -26.20 22.04
CA GLY A 130 -0.20 -26.57 21.07
C GLY A 130 0.83 -27.55 21.69
N ALA A 131 1.36 -28.46 20.89
CA ALA A 131 2.35 -29.46 21.31
C ALA A 131 3.67 -29.32 20.53
N SER A 132 3.94 -28.15 19.94
CA SER A 132 5.21 -27.91 19.22
C SER A 132 6.33 -27.65 20.22
N THR A 133 7.49 -28.31 19.99
CA THR A 133 8.71 -28.13 20.78
C THR A 133 9.49 -26.90 20.34
N ILE A 134 10.45 -26.42 21.14
CA ILE A 134 11.41 -25.35 20.78
C ILE A 134 12.12 -25.73 19.48
N THR A 135 12.57 -26.97 19.31
CA THR A 135 13.25 -27.43 18.09
C THR A 135 12.34 -27.39 16.86
N GLN A 136 11.06 -27.74 17.01
CA GLN A 136 10.07 -27.62 15.92
C GLN A 136 9.80 -26.16 15.55
N GLN A 137 9.70 -25.28 16.56
CA GLN A 137 9.56 -23.84 16.31
C GLN A 137 10.78 -23.29 15.60
N LEU A 138 11.99 -23.65 16.02
CA LEU A 138 13.24 -23.27 15.36
C LEU A 138 13.29 -23.79 13.92
N ALA A 139 12.91 -25.06 13.68
CA ALA A 139 12.82 -25.64 12.34
C ALA A 139 11.88 -24.84 11.43
N ARG A 140 10.75 -24.42 11.95
CA ARG A 140 9.81 -23.56 11.25
C ARG A 140 10.41 -22.20 10.95
N ILE A 141 11.00 -21.55 11.96
CA ILE A 141 11.59 -20.21 11.85
C ILE A 141 12.70 -20.17 10.78
N LEU A 142 13.55 -21.18 10.72
CA LEU A 142 14.75 -21.17 9.87
C LEU A 142 14.54 -21.74 8.46
N PHE A 143 13.57 -22.66 8.26
CA PHE A 143 13.52 -23.48 7.05
C PHE A 143 12.17 -23.55 6.35
N LEU A 144 11.09 -23.05 6.96
CA LEU A 144 9.73 -23.27 6.45
C LEU A 144 8.98 -21.95 6.31
N SER A 145 8.02 -21.91 5.37
CA SER A 145 7.05 -20.84 5.27
C SER A 145 6.00 -20.91 6.39
N ASN A 146 5.29 -19.81 6.63
CA ASN A 146 4.25 -19.75 7.66
C ASN A 146 2.93 -20.41 7.26
N GLU A 147 2.83 -21.00 6.06
CA GLU A 147 1.64 -21.70 5.59
C GLU A 147 1.18 -22.79 6.57
N ARG A 148 -0.12 -22.86 6.86
CA ARG A 148 -0.70 -23.86 7.79
C ARG A 148 -1.13 -25.14 7.05
N THR A 149 -0.16 -25.85 6.46
CA THR A 149 -0.40 -27.12 5.73
C THR A 149 0.07 -28.35 6.52
N PHE A 150 -0.53 -29.51 6.23
CA PHE A 150 -0.05 -30.79 6.79
C PHE A 150 1.36 -31.12 6.30
N ASP A 151 1.68 -30.83 5.04
CA ASP A 151 3.00 -31.04 4.45
C ASP A 151 4.08 -30.26 5.23
N ARG A 152 3.82 -28.98 5.50
CA ARG A 152 4.70 -28.16 6.33
C ARG A 152 4.91 -28.78 7.71
N LYS A 153 3.85 -29.32 8.35
CA LYS A 153 4.01 -29.91 9.70
C LYS A 153 4.83 -31.18 9.67
N ILE A 154 4.77 -31.97 8.62
CA ILE A 154 5.63 -33.15 8.41
C ILE A 154 7.10 -32.69 8.21
N LYS A 155 7.32 -31.69 7.35
CA LYS A 155 8.65 -31.11 7.15
C LYS A 155 9.24 -30.58 8.45
N GLU A 156 8.46 -29.87 9.25
CA GLU A 156 8.85 -29.34 10.58
C GLU A 156 9.36 -30.46 11.50
N LEU A 157 8.66 -31.59 11.58
CA LEU A 157 9.06 -32.75 12.39
C LEU A 157 10.38 -33.36 11.90
N ILE A 158 10.53 -33.54 10.58
CA ILE A 158 11.73 -34.12 9.97
C ILE A 158 12.93 -33.21 10.18
N ILE A 159 12.77 -31.91 9.94
CA ILE A 159 13.84 -30.93 10.13
C ILE A 159 14.24 -30.84 11.59
N ALA A 160 13.27 -30.77 12.52
CA ALA A 160 13.53 -30.77 13.95
C ALA A 160 14.36 -32.00 14.38
N HIS A 161 14.03 -33.19 13.87
CA HIS A 161 14.82 -34.41 14.14
C HIS A 161 16.23 -34.32 13.57
N ARG A 162 16.43 -33.75 12.38
CA ARG A 162 17.74 -33.53 11.78
C ARG A 162 18.59 -32.56 12.61
N ILE A 163 17.97 -31.43 13.04
CA ILE A 163 18.62 -30.41 13.92
C ILE A 163 19.17 -31.11 15.18
N GLU A 164 18.36 -31.87 15.88
CA GLU A 164 18.73 -32.56 17.13
C GLU A 164 19.84 -33.64 16.96
N LYS A 165 20.04 -34.11 15.73
CA LYS A 165 21.16 -35.02 15.42
C LYS A 165 22.49 -34.32 15.16
N THR A 166 22.41 -33.01 14.83
CA THR A 166 23.58 -32.28 14.29
C THR A 166 24.15 -31.29 15.29
N ILE A 167 23.33 -30.68 16.14
CA ILE A 167 23.73 -29.66 17.10
C ILE A 167 23.21 -29.99 18.51
N SER A 168 23.87 -29.46 19.54
CA SER A 168 23.52 -29.66 20.94
C SER A 168 22.23 -28.94 21.35
N LYS A 169 21.65 -29.32 22.48
CA LYS A 169 20.47 -28.66 23.05
C LYS A 169 20.72 -27.19 23.35
N ASP A 170 21.90 -26.85 23.83
CA ASP A 170 22.26 -25.47 24.15
C ASP A 170 22.42 -24.65 22.88
N GLU A 171 23.03 -25.20 21.81
CA GLU A 171 23.06 -24.52 20.50
C GLU A 171 21.66 -24.34 19.91
N ILE A 172 20.77 -25.31 20.05
CA ILE A 172 19.35 -25.18 19.63
C ILE A 172 18.65 -24.05 20.38
N LEU A 173 18.85 -24.01 21.71
CA LEU A 173 18.25 -22.97 22.55
C LEU A 173 18.80 -21.59 22.21
N GLU A 174 20.13 -21.45 22.03
CA GLU A 174 20.77 -20.22 21.59
C GLU A 174 20.17 -19.69 20.29
N MET A 175 20.11 -20.58 19.28
CA MET A 175 19.55 -20.21 17.98
C MET A 175 18.08 -19.77 18.09
N TYR A 176 17.29 -20.46 18.91
CA TYR A 176 15.89 -20.11 19.16
C TYR A 176 15.77 -18.77 19.84
N LEU A 177 16.50 -18.54 20.93
CA LEU A 177 16.48 -17.31 21.71
C LEU A 177 16.90 -16.07 20.89
N ASN A 178 17.76 -16.28 19.91
CA ASN A 178 18.20 -15.23 18.99
C ASN A 178 17.27 -15.02 17.79
N SER A 179 16.42 -16.01 17.44
CA SER A 179 15.63 -15.97 16.19
C SER A 179 14.14 -15.78 16.40
N VAL A 180 13.62 -16.00 17.62
CA VAL A 180 12.19 -15.94 17.89
C VAL A 180 11.66 -14.50 17.82
N TYR A 181 10.51 -14.32 17.14
CA TYR A 181 9.83 -13.03 17.09
C TYR A 181 9.08 -12.77 18.40
N LEU A 182 9.27 -11.59 18.96
CA LEU A 182 8.76 -11.20 20.27
C LEU A 182 7.85 -9.96 20.25
N GLY A 183 7.39 -9.56 19.05
CA GLY A 183 6.51 -8.40 18.89
C GLY A 183 7.28 -7.08 18.77
N ALA A 184 6.56 -5.99 18.47
CA ALA A 184 7.14 -4.67 18.26
C ALA A 184 8.34 -4.64 17.28
N GLY A 185 8.33 -5.54 16.27
CA GLY A 185 9.41 -5.68 15.30
C GLY A 185 10.69 -6.32 15.84
N THR A 186 10.70 -6.92 17.03
CA THR A 186 11.90 -7.47 17.67
C THR A 186 12.06 -8.96 17.46
N TYR A 187 13.27 -9.36 17.08
CA TYR A 187 13.73 -10.75 17.01
C TYR A 187 14.82 -10.98 18.04
N GLY A 188 14.69 -12.04 18.80
CA GLY A 188 15.61 -12.39 19.88
C GLY A 188 15.35 -11.69 21.20
N ILE A 189 15.76 -12.35 22.30
CA ILE A 189 15.48 -11.93 23.66
C ILE A 189 16.21 -10.65 24.05
N LEU A 190 17.45 -10.42 23.56
CA LEU A 190 18.22 -9.22 23.85
C LEU A 190 17.56 -7.98 23.23
N SER A 191 17.19 -8.06 21.94
CA SER A 191 16.46 -7.01 21.27
C SER A 191 15.12 -6.71 21.96
N ALA A 192 14.40 -7.74 22.45
CA ALA A 192 13.17 -7.57 23.20
C ALA A 192 13.40 -6.89 24.57
N SER A 193 14.48 -7.22 25.27
CA SER A 193 14.86 -6.57 26.53
C SER A 193 15.07 -5.07 26.32
N HIS A 194 15.85 -4.69 25.32
CA HIS A 194 16.09 -3.28 25.00
C HIS A 194 14.80 -2.57 24.56
N THR A 195 13.96 -3.23 23.72
CA THR A 195 12.73 -2.61 23.23
C THR A 195 11.72 -2.35 24.32
N TYR A 196 11.44 -3.35 25.14
CA TYR A 196 10.39 -3.23 26.13
C TYR A 196 10.82 -2.53 27.42
N PHE A 197 12.10 -2.63 27.81
CA PHE A 197 12.59 -2.20 29.11
C PHE A 197 13.84 -1.32 29.08
N ASP A 198 14.54 -1.21 27.93
CA ASP A 198 15.85 -0.50 27.79
C ASP A 198 16.90 -1.04 28.78
N LYS A 199 16.96 -2.39 28.92
CA LYS A 199 17.82 -3.11 29.86
C LYS A 199 18.60 -4.22 29.19
N GLU A 200 19.79 -4.51 29.71
CA GLU A 200 20.52 -5.76 29.40
C GLU A 200 19.77 -6.95 30.04
N LEU A 201 20.05 -8.19 29.54
CA LEU A 201 19.32 -9.38 29.97
C LEU A 201 19.48 -9.70 31.47
N ASP A 202 20.63 -9.41 32.05
CA ASP A 202 20.96 -9.63 33.47
C ASP A 202 20.31 -8.58 34.40
N GLN A 203 19.86 -7.46 33.83
CA GLN A 203 19.15 -6.38 34.57
C GLN A 203 17.64 -6.59 34.62
N LEU A 204 17.12 -7.56 33.89
CA LEU A 204 15.69 -7.84 33.88
C LEU A 204 15.21 -8.40 35.22
N THR A 205 14.10 -7.88 35.71
CA THR A 205 13.40 -8.50 36.86
C THR A 205 12.76 -9.83 36.45
N LEU A 206 12.34 -10.63 37.43
CA LEU A 206 11.61 -11.88 37.17
C LEU A 206 10.29 -11.64 36.43
N ALA A 207 9.60 -10.52 36.71
CA ALA A 207 8.36 -10.15 36.06
C ALA A 207 8.61 -9.76 34.58
N GLU A 208 9.65 -8.99 34.30
CA GLU A 208 10.04 -8.57 32.95
C GLU A 208 10.51 -9.77 32.12
N THR A 209 11.34 -10.64 32.69
CA THR A 209 11.77 -11.93 32.10
C THR A 209 10.56 -12.79 31.72
N ALA A 210 9.59 -12.94 32.65
CA ALA A 210 8.38 -13.73 32.39
C ALA A 210 7.46 -13.10 31.34
N LEU A 211 7.47 -11.78 31.19
CA LEU A 211 6.75 -11.10 30.12
C LEU A 211 7.37 -11.49 28.77
N ILE A 212 8.68 -11.29 28.60
CA ILE A 212 9.39 -11.62 27.36
C ILE A 212 9.17 -13.09 26.98
N ALA A 213 9.33 -14.01 27.94
CA ALA A 213 9.11 -15.45 27.75
C ALA A 213 7.64 -15.81 27.39
N GLY A 214 6.72 -14.91 27.64
CA GLY A 214 5.30 -15.08 27.29
C GLY A 214 4.94 -14.70 25.86
N LEU A 215 5.74 -13.88 25.19
CA LEU A 215 5.43 -13.28 23.88
C LEU A 215 5.39 -14.27 22.70
N PRO A 216 6.26 -15.31 22.59
CA PRO A 216 6.36 -16.15 21.39
C PRO A 216 5.05 -16.75 20.91
N GLN A 217 4.10 -17.03 21.81
CA GLN A 217 2.82 -17.65 21.47
C GLN A 217 1.93 -16.80 20.57
N ALA A 218 1.87 -15.49 20.82
CA ALA A 218 1.09 -14.52 20.04
C ALA A 218 1.63 -13.10 20.30
N PRO A 219 2.75 -12.72 19.67
CA PRO A 219 3.49 -11.49 20.00
C PRO A 219 2.65 -10.22 19.88
N SER A 220 1.84 -10.12 18.83
CA SER A 220 0.97 -8.94 18.60
C SER A 220 -0.17 -8.87 19.63
N VAL A 221 -0.75 -10.02 20.01
CA VAL A 221 -1.84 -10.08 21.01
C VAL A 221 -1.35 -9.76 22.42
N TYR A 222 -0.12 -10.19 22.76
CA TYR A 222 0.48 -10.02 24.07
C TYR A 222 1.45 -8.85 24.16
N SER A 223 1.50 -7.99 23.14
CA SER A 223 2.34 -6.79 23.19
C SER A 223 1.93 -5.88 24.34
N PRO A 224 2.85 -5.54 25.25
CA PRO A 224 2.52 -4.67 26.40
C PRO A 224 2.24 -3.22 25.98
N PHE A 225 2.69 -2.79 24.78
CA PHE A 225 2.42 -1.46 24.24
C PHE A 225 0.97 -1.31 23.76
N THR A 226 0.41 -2.35 23.13
CA THR A 226 -0.93 -2.29 22.54
C THR A 226 -2.02 -2.94 23.42
N ASN A 227 -1.65 -3.97 24.22
CA ASN A 227 -2.60 -4.71 25.05
C ASN A 227 -2.00 -5.08 26.42
N PRO A 228 -1.77 -4.09 27.30
CA PRO A 228 -1.09 -4.30 28.58
C PRO A 228 -1.80 -5.32 29.48
N ASN A 229 -3.13 -5.36 29.48
CA ASN A 229 -3.89 -6.31 30.29
C ASN A 229 -3.69 -7.77 29.84
N ALA A 230 -3.63 -8.04 28.53
CA ALA A 230 -3.34 -9.37 28.00
C ALA A 230 -1.89 -9.77 28.30
N ALA A 231 -0.95 -8.83 28.18
CA ALA A 231 0.46 -9.02 28.51
C ALA A 231 0.67 -9.43 29.97
N ILE A 232 0.05 -8.72 30.91
CA ILE A 232 0.10 -9.04 32.36
C ILE A 232 -0.51 -10.42 32.61
N LYS A 233 -1.67 -10.75 32.03
CA LYS A 233 -2.28 -12.09 32.19
C LYS A 233 -1.33 -13.18 31.68
N ARG A 234 -0.66 -12.94 30.53
CA ARG A 234 0.28 -13.89 29.94
C ARG A 234 1.55 -14.03 30.80
N ARG A 235 2.15 -12.93 31.26
CA ARG A 235 3.24 -12.93 32.26
C ARG A 235 2.93 -13.79 33.45
N ASN A 236 1.75 -13.59 34.05
CA ASN A 236 1.34 -14.33 35.23
C ASN A 236 1.14 -15.83 34.96
N GLN A 237 0.79 -16.23 33.74
CA GLN A 237 0.78 -17.65 33.32
C GLN A 237 2.19 -18.25 33.25
N VAL A 238 3.17 -17.49 32.75
CA VAL A 238 4.58 -17.92 32.74
C VAL A 238 5.09 -18.10 34.16
N LEU A 239 4.95 -17.11 35.02
CA LEU A 239 5.34 -17.19 36.44
C LEU A 239 4.71 -18.39 37.13
N LYS A 240 3.42 -18.67 36.88
CA LYS A 240 2.72 -19.85 37.45
C LYS A 240 3.33 -21.17 36.96
N ARG A 241 3.82 -21.24 35.70
CA ARG A 241 4.49 -22.42 35.13
C ARG A 241 5.87 -22.61 35.77
N MET A 242 6.67 -21.53 35.90
CA MET A 242 7.96 -21.57 36.59
C MET A 242 7.84 -22.04 38.03
N TYR A 243 6.84 -21.52 38.80
CA TYR A 243 6.55 -21.97 40.15
C TYR A 243 6.18 -23.46 40.19
N LYS A 244 5.31 -23.93 39.29
CA LYS A 244 4.91 -25.36 39.23
C LYS A 244 6.05 -26.30 38.87
N MET A 245 7.07 -25.82 38.17
CA MET A 245 8.27 -26.58 37.80
C MET A 245 9.37 -26.49 38.88
N GLY A 246 9.18 -25.65 39.90
CA GLY A 246 10.15 -25.49 41.00
C GLY A 246 11.33 -24.57 40.65
N HIS A 247 11.26 -23.80 39.56
CA HIS A 247 12.28 -22.84 39.18
C HIS A 247 12.26 -21.58 40.03
N ILE A 248 11.09 -21.24 40.59
CA ILE A 248 10.89 -20.14 41.55
C ILE A 248 10.08 -20.61 42.73
N ASN A 249 10.32 -20.03 43.91
CA ASN A 249 9.58 -20.30 45.09
C ASN A 249 8.25 -19.51 45.20
N LYS A 250 7.44 -19.78 46.25
CA LYS A 250 6.11 -19.11 46.40
C LYS A 250 6.25 -17.60 46.65
N LYS A 251 7.30 -17.16 47.33
CA LYS A 251 7.54 -15.75 47.64
C LYS A 251 7.90 -14.99 46.33
N GLU A 252 8.86 -15.47 45.58
CA GLU A 252 9.26 -14.93 44.29
C GLU A 252 8.10 -14.88 43.31
N TYR A 253 7.27 -15.93 43.25
CA TYR A 253 6.07 -15.94 42.41
C TYR A 253 5.10 -14.82 42.77
N GLN A 254 4.85 -14.57 44.09
CA GLN A 254 3.90 -13.53 44.52
C GLN A 254 4.46 -12.12 44.27
N GLU A 255 5.74 -11.91 44.55
CA GLU A 255 6.42 -10.63 44.34
C GLU A 255 6.39 -10.26 42.86
N ALA A 256 6.87 -11.13 41.96
CA ALA A 256 6.87 -10.88 40.54
C ALA A 256 5.48 -10.75 39.92
N LYS A 257 4.47 -11.45 40.46
CA LYS A 257 3.09 -11.32 40.00
C LYS A 257 2.50 -9.94 40.31
N ASN A 258 2.86 -9.34 41.45
CA ASN A 258 2.34 -8.05 41.91
C ASN A 258 3.20 -6.87 41.42
N GLU A 259 4.35 -7.14 40.82
CA GLU A 259 5.25 -6.13 40.29
C GLU A 259 4.60 -5.36 39.14
N GLU A 260 4.64 -4.03 39.23
CA GLU A 260 4.25 -3.15 38.12
C GLU A 260 5.37 -3.08 37.08
N LEU A 261 5.00 -3.24 35.80
CA LEU A 261 5.93 -3.20 34.71
C LEU A 261 6.15 -1.76 34.25
N THR A 262 7.39 -1.30 34.31
CA THR A 262 7.78 -0.01 33.74
C THR A 262 8.31 -0.23 32.34
N LEU A 263 7.48 0.09 31.35
CA LEU A 263 7.86 -0.04 29.94
C LEU A 263 8.70 1.15 29.47
N ASN A 264 9.60 0.88 28.54
CA ASN A 264 10.33 1.91 27.83
C ASN A 264 9.34 2.80 27.05
N GLN A 265 9.21 4.06 27.45
CA GLN A 265 8.29 5.02 26.82
C GLN A 265 8.80 5.54 25.46
N LYS A 266 10.08 5.36 25.18
CA LYS A 266 10.72 5.71 23.93
C LYS A 266 11.52 4.51 23.43
N PRO A 267 10.86 3.44 23.01
CA PRO A 267 11.59 2.35 22.39
C PRO A 267 12.41 2.97 21.27
N ARG A 268 13.73 2.74 21.29
CA ARG A 268 14.59 3.12 20.19
C ARG A 268 14.23 2.26 18.99
N ILE A 269 13.06 2.57 18.41
CA ILE A 269 12.64 1.96 17.16
C ILE A 269 13.58 2.55 16.11
N TYR A 270 14.68 1.89 15.85
CA TYR A 270 15.43 2.05 14.61
C TYR A 270 14.61 1.49 13.45
N SER A 271 13.34 1.88 13.38
CA SER A 271 12.56 1.63 12.20
C SER A 271 13.02 2.61 11.15
N PHE A 272 14.06 2.21 10.45
CA PHE A 272 14.47 2.85 9.23
C PHE A 272 13.27 2.82 8.28
N ASN A 273 12.60 3.95 8.15
CA ASN A 273 11.44 4.11 7.27
C ASN A 273 11.59 5.45 6.57
N LYS A 274 12.07 5.40 5.32
CA LYS A 274 12.35 6.59 4.52
C LYS A 274 11.11 7.18 3.87
N ALA A 275 10.01 6.43 3.79
CA ALA A 275 8.76 6.85 3.14
C ALA A 275 7.53 6.29 3.89
N PRO A 276 7.26 6.73 5.13
CA PRO A 276 6.34 6.03 6.02
C PRO A 276 4.90 5.92 5.51
N TYR A 277 4.32 6.98 4.94
CA TYR A 277 2.97 6.92 4.35
C TYR A 277 2.90 5.97 3.14
N PHE A 278 3.95 5.96 2.32
CA PHE A 278 4.04 5.03 1.20
C PHE A 278 4.15 3.58 1.68
N ILE A 279 4.95 3.32 2.72
CA ILE A 279 5.06 1.98 3.31
C ILE A 279 3.71 1.48 3.82
N ASP A 280 2.91 2.33 4.49
CA ASP A 280 1.57 1.94 4.92
C ASP A 280 0.65 1.60 3.72
N PHE A 281 0.83 2.30 2.59
CA PHE A 281 0.13 1.97 1.36
C PHE A 281 0.59 0.62 0.78
N VAL A 282 1.90 0.36 0.73
CA VAL A 282 2.49 -0.92 0.30
C VAL A 282 1.98 -2.09 1.15
N LEU A 283 1.92 -1.92 2.47
CA LEU A 283 1.45 -2.98 3.37
C LEU A 283 -0.01 -3.34 3.12
N ARG A 284 -0.87 -2.34 2.92
CA ARG A 284 -2.29 -2.58 2.55
C ARG A 284 -2.41 -3.29 1.20
N GLU A 285 -1.63 -2.87 0.21
CA GLU A 285 -1.63 -3.53 -1.10
C GLU A 285 -1.15 -4.98 -1.01
N LEU A 286 -0.14 -5.29 -0.18
CA LEU A 286 0.31 -6.67 0.07
C LEU A 286 -0.78 -7.52 0.73
N GLU A 287 -1.53 -6.97 1.69
CA GLU A 287 -2.67 -7.64 2.30
C GLU A 287 -3.79 -7.91 1.27
N ASP A 288 -4.10 -6.93 0.41
CA ASP A 288 -5.09 -7.07 -0.68
C ASP A 288 -4.67 -8.13 -1.72
N ILE A 289 -3.37 -8.29 -1.96
CA ILE A 289 -2.79 -9.33 -2.82
C ILE A 289 -2.87 -10.71 -2.14
N GLY A 290 -2.99 -10.77 -0.81
CA GLY A 290 -3.17 -12.00 -0.02
C GLY A 290 -1.98 -12.41 0.86
N PHE A 291 -0.99 -11.53 1.07
CA PHE A 291 0.07 -11.77 2.03
C PHE A 291 -0.44 -11.54 3.47
N GLU A 292 -0.17 -12.48 4.38
CA GLU A 292 -0.48 -12.29 5.79
C GLU A 292 0.53 -11.32 6.46
N GLU A 293 0.06 -10.51 7.43
CA GLU A 293 0.92 -9.60 8.22
C GLU A 293 2.16 -10.31 8.81
N THR A 294 1.97 -11.55 9.27
CA THR A 294 3.05 -12.38 9.80
C THR A 294 4.06 -12.79 8.74
N GLU A 295 3.62 -13.03 7.52
CA GLU A 295 4.49 -13.34 6.39
C GLU A 295 5.27 -12.11 5.96
N ILE A 296 4.62 -10.97 5.88
CA ILE A 296 5.26 -9.69 5.57
C ILE A 296 6.33 -9.34 6.62
N SER A 297 6.01 -9.48 7.91
CA SER A 297 6.94 -9.07 8.98
C SER A 297 8.04 -10.09 9.28
N GLN A 298 7.80 -11.39 9.05
CA GLN A 298 8.66 -12.50 9.49
C GLN A 298 9.17 -13.39 8.35
N GLY A 299 8.65 -13.22 7.13
CA GLY A 299 8.95 -14.09 6.00
C GLY A 299 10.32 -13.89 5.37
N GLY A 300 11.06 -12.85 5.77
CA GLY A 300 12.34 -12.51 5.15
C GLY A 300 12.18 -12.15 3.68
N LEU A 301 11.08 -11.46 3.35
CA LEU A 301 10.75 -11.08 2.00
C LEU A 301 11.63 -9.94 1.50
N LYS A 302 11.91 -9.95 0.20
CA LYS A 302 12.40 -8.78 -0.51
C LYS A 302 11.27 -8.25 -1.35
N ILE A 303 10.76 -7.07 -0.97
CA ILE A 303 9.64 -6.41 -1.63
C ILE A 303 10.20 -5.27 -2.45
N TYR A 304 10.04 -5.35 -3.75
CA TYR A 304 10.46 -4.32 -4.70
C TYR A 304 9.24 -3.48 -5.04
N THR A 305 9.37 -2.16 -4.87
CA THR A 305 8.29 -1.22 -5.11
C THR A 305 8.55 -0.36 -6.34
N THR A 306 7.52 0.33 -6.78
CA THR A 306 7.58 1.26 -7.91
C THR A 306 8.14 2.63 -7.54
N LEU A 307 8.25 2.95 -6.23
CA LEU A 307 8.68 4.25 -5.73
C LEU A 307 10.13 4.53 -6.10
N ARG A 308 10.42 5.71 -6.61
CA ARG A 308 11.79 6.20 -6.78
C ARG A 308 12.18 7.07 -5.58
N TYR A 309 13.16 6.62 -4.81
CA TYR A 309 13.52 7.29 -3.56
C TYR A 309 14.02 8.73 -3.76
N LYS A 310 14.73 8.99 -4.87
CA LYS A 310 15.14 10.36 -5.25
C LYS A 310 13.93 11.28 -5.39
N ASP A 311 12.86 10.81 -6.04
CA ASP A 311 11.66 11.60 -6.30
C ASP A 311 10.79 11.72 -5.03
N GLN A 312 10.72 10.66 -4.23
CA GLN A 312 10.09 10.72 -2.90
C GLN A 312 10.73 11.80 -2.02
N LYS A 313 12.06 11.82 -1.98
CA LYS A 313 12.80 12.86 -1.22
C LYS A 313 12.52 14.26 -1.78
N ALA A 314 12.47 14.41 -3.09
CA ALA A 314 12.14 15.70 -3.71
C ALA A 314 10.73 16.17 -3.34
N ALA A 315 9.76 15.24 -3.22
CA ALA A 315 8.40 15.55 -2.77
C ALA A 315 8.37 15.98 -1.30
N ASP A 316 9.05 15.26 -0.43
CA ASP A 316 9.19 15.60 1.00
C ASP A 316 9.86 16.96 1.17
N ASP A 317 10.96 17.22 0.46
CA ASP A 317 11.69 18.48 0.49
C ASP A 317 10.84 19.65 -0.05
N ALA A 318 10.09 19.43 -1.15
CA ALA A 318 9.22 20.46 -1.72
C ALA A 318 8.10 20.86 -0.74
N ILE A 319 7.47 19.89 -0.07
CA ILE A 319 6.44 20.14 0.96
C ILE A 319 7.03 20.91 2.15
N ASN A 320 8.12 20.40 2.72
CA ASN A 320 8.72 20.97 3.93
C ASN A 320 9.24 22.39 3.67
N ASN A 321 9.95 22.59 2.55
CA ASN A 321 10.45 23.90 2.16
C ASN A 321 9.31 24.88 1.85
N GLY A 322 8.25 24.40 1.17
CA GLY A 322 7.08 25.21 0.87
C GLY A 322 6.35 25.69 2.13
N LEU A 323 6.06 24.78 3.05
CA LEU A 323 5.39 25.13 4.32
C LEU A 323 6.25 26.06 5.20
N ASN A 324 7.56 25.79 5.31
CA ASN A 324 8.48 26.61 6.09
C ASN A 324 8.66 28.00 5.49
N GLY A 325 8.83 28.10 4.17
CA GLY A 325 8.98 29.35 3.45
C GLY A 325 7.72 30.25 3.55
N ALA A 326 6.53 29.63 3.58
CA ALA A 326 5.27 30.33 3.80
C ALA A 326 4.96 30.62 5.28
N GLY A 327 5.84 30.27 6.23
CA GLY A 327 5.62 30.46 7.66
C GLY A 327 4.52 29.59 8.27
N LEU A 328 4.08 28.53 7.58
CA LEU A 328 2.99 27.65 7.99
C LEU A 328 3.50 26.54 8.93
N LYS A 329 3.87 26.92 10.15
CA LYS A 329 4.50 26.04 11.13
C LYS A 329 3.52 25.28 12.01
N ALA A 330 2.23 25.67 12.06
CA ALA A 330 1.23 25.03 12.91
C ALA A 330 1.07 23.55 12.58
N ASP A 331 0.97 22.68 13.59
CA ASP A 331 0.86 21.23 13.40
C ASP A 331 -0.42 20.83 12.65
N LYS A 332 -1.50 21.60 12.79
CA LYS A 332 -2.77 21.40 12.09
C LYS A 332 -2.68 21.67 10.58
N THR A 333 -1.71 22.50 10.13
CA THR A 333 -1.55 22.79 8.70
C THR A 333 -0.76 21.68 8.05
N GLN A 334 -1.38 21.06 7.07
CA GLN A 334 -0.89 19.86 6.38
C GLN A 334 -0.81 20.10 4.89
N MET A 335 0.15 19.45 4.25
CA MET A 335 0.28 19.40 2.80
C MET A 335 0.56 17.95 2.41
N SER A 336 -0.06 17.48 1.32
CA SER A 336 0.12 16.14 0.78
C SER A 336 0.45 16.22 -0.71
N LEU A 337 1.26 15.26 -1.18
CA LEU A 337 1.63 15.12 -2.59
C LEU A 337 1.53 13.65 -3.00
N PHE A 338 0.86 13.40 -4.13
CA PHE A 338 0.77 12.09 -4.75
C PHE A 338 1.14 12.19 -6.22
N ALA A 339 1.99 11.30 -6.71
CA ALA A 339 2.45 11.26 -8.10
C ALA A 339 2.60 9.83 -8.61
N PHE A 340 2.17 9.59 -9.87
CA PHE A 340 2.34 8.30 -10.54
C PHE A 340 2.52 8.49 -12.06
N SER A 341 2.97 7.44 -12.76
CA SER A 341 3.07 7.41 -14.22
C SER A 341 1.69 7.14 -14.84
N PRO A 342 1.11 8.04 -15.64
CA PRO A 342 -0.22 7.87 -16.20
C PRO A 342 -0.32 6.71 -17.20
N THR A 343 0.79 6.25 -17.76
CA THR A 343 0.84 5.16 -18.74
C THR A 343 1.06 3.79 -18.08
N THR A 344 1.86 3.72 -17.01
CA THR A 344 2.25 2.46 -16.37
C THR A 344 1.57 2.21 -15.03
N GLY A 345 1.00 3.23 -14.38
CA GLY A 345 0.43 3.14 -13.03
C GLY A 345 1.46 3.10 -11.90
N ARG A 346 2.75 3.11 -12.19
CA ARG A 346 3.81 3.07 -11.17
C ARG A 346 3.77 4.30 -10.29
N ILE A 347 3.63 4.13 -8.98
CA ILE A 347 3.69 5.24 -8.01
C ILE A 347 5.13 5.75 -7.96
N ILE A 348 5.30 7.06 -8.11
CA ILE A 348 6.60 7.74 -8.19
C ILE A 348 6.93 8.42 -6.86
N ALA A 349 5.95 9.10 -6.23
CA ALA A 349 6.08 9.76 -4.94
C ALA A 349 4.76 9.76 -4.17
N TYR A 350 4.84 9.65 -2.82
CA TYR A 350 3.68 9.52 -1.95
C TYR A 350 3.93 10.15 -0.58
N VAL A 351 3.40 11.34 -0.34
CA VAL A 351 3.57 12.09 0.92
C VAL A 351 2.19 12.42 1.49
N GLY A 352 1.73 11.63 2.46
CA GLY A 352 0.39 11.74 3.04
C GLY A 352 0.21 12.90 4.04
N GLY A 353 1.29 13.59 4.42
CA GLY A 353 1.27 14.71 5.36
C GLY A 353 2.66 15.20 5.72
N LYS A 354 2.72 16.32 6.46
CA LYS A 354 3.95 17.03 6.83
C LYS A 354 4.90 16.22 7.72
N ASN A 355 4.37 15.45 8.66
CA ASN A 355 5.15 14.71 9.64
C ASN A 355 4.41 13.46 10.10
N TYR A 356 4.91 12.31 9.72
CA TYR A 356 4.31 11.01 10.04
C TYR A 356 4.34 10.68 11.54
N GLU A 357 5.39 11.06 12.27
CA GLU A 357 5.51 10.78 13.70
C GLU A 357 4.42 11.51 14.51
N LYS A 358 4.01 12.70 14.05
CA LYS A 358 2.94 13.48 14.68
C LYS A 358 1.54 13.08 14.24
N SER A 359 1.37 12.66 12.98
CA SER A 359 0.10 12.28 12.41
C SER A 359 0.28 11.20 11.34
N GLN A 360 -0.15 9.99 11.63
CA GLN A 360 -0.15 8.85 10.70
C GLN A 360 -1.36 8.86 9.74
N TYR A 361 -2.24 9.86 9.88
CA TYR A 361 -3.41 10.01 9.02
C TYR A 361 -2.96 10.34 7.59
N ASP A 362 -3.17 9.37 6.70
CA ASP A 362 -2.84 9.49 5.28
C ASP A 362 -3.93 10.28 4.55
N ARG A 363 -3.60 11.52 4.17
CA ARG A 363 -4.55 12.45 3.56
C ARG A 363 -4.76 12.21 2.08
N ILE A 364 -3.91 11.41 1.43
CA ILE A 364 -4.05 11.08 0.01
C ILE A 364 -5.30 10.24 -0.21
N VAL A 365 -5.50 9.19 0.59
CA VAL A 365 -6.58 8.22 0.42
C VAL A 365 -7.74 8.38 1.42
N ASN A 366 -7.52 9.09 2.55
CA ASN A 366 -8.52 9.19 3.60
C ASN A 366 -9.18 10.57 3.73
N ALA A 367 -8.47 11.67 3.40
CA ALA A 367 -9.05 12.99 3.50
C ALA A 367 -10.02 13.26 2.34
N ILE A 368 -11.26 13.56 2.70
CA ILE A 368 -12.30 13.97 1.75
C ILE A 368 -12.44 15.49 1.88
N ARG A 369 -11.96 16.23 0.86
CA ARG A 369 -11.88 17.69 0.88
C ARG A 369 -12.44 18.30 -0.42
N PRO A 370 -13.13 19.44 -0.37
CA PRO A 370 -13.62 20.10 -1.57
C PRO A 370 -12.46 20.50 -2.49
N PRO A 371 -12.47 20.08 -3.77
CA PRO A 371 -11.40 20.41 -4.71
C PRO A 371 -11.50 21.84 -5.26
N GLY A 372 -12.62 22.52 -5.02
CA GLY A 372 -12.89 23.82 -5.63
C GLY A 372 -12.77 23.77 -7.15
N SER A 373 -12.20 24.79 -7.74
CA SER A 373 -12.03 24.89 -9.20
C SER A 373 -11.22 23.76 -9.86
N ALA A 374 -10.53 22.89 -9.09
CA ALA A 374 -9.89 21.71 -9.66
C ALA A 374 -10.90 20.65 -10.17
N PHE A 375 -12.18 20.77 -9.81
CA PHE A 375 -13.26 19.93 -10.33
C PHE A 375 -13.76 20.38 -11.73
N LYS A 376 -13.55 21.63 -12.13
CA LYS A 376 -14.06 22.17 -13.43
C LYS A 376 -13.70 21.32 -14.65
N PRO A 377 -12.50 20.70 -14.75
CA PRO A 377 -12.17 19.87 -15.91
C PRO A 377 -13.18 18.75 -16.20
N PHE A 378 -13.88 18.22 -15.19
CA PHE A 378 -14.92 17.20 -15.41
C PHE A 378 -16.13 17.77 -16.15
N VAL A 379 -16.53 19.01 -15.85
CA VAL A 379 -17.62 19.73 -16.56
C VAL A 379 -17.23 20.00 -18.01
N TYR A 380 -16.00 20.49 -18.22
CA TYR A 380 -15.47 20.78 -19.56
C TYR A 380 -15.27 19.52 -20.39
N ALA A 381 -14.76 18.42 -19.77
CA ALA A 381 -14.65 17.13 -20.45
C ALA A 381 -16.02 16.62 -20.92
N THR A 382 -17.04 16.73 -20.07
CA THR A 382 -18.41 16.37 -20.43
C THR A 382 -18.96 17.24 -21.59
N ALA A 383 -18.66 18.54 -21.58
CA ALA A 383 -19.02 19.42 -22.69
C ALA A 383 -18.36 18.99 -24.01
N LEU A 384 -17.05 18.71 -23.99
CA LEU A 384 -16.35 18.21 -25.18
C LEU A 384 -16.91 16.86 -25.67
N GLN A 385 -17.28 15.93 -24.77
CA GLN A 385 -17.92 14.65 -25.13
C GLN A 385 -19.28 14.87 -25.79
N GLN A 386 -19.99 15.96 -25.46
CA GLN A 386 -21.28 16.35 -26.05
C GLN A 386 -21.12 17.23 -27.30
N GLY A 387 -19.90 17.37 -27.85
CA GLY A 387 -19.65 18.02 -29.12
C GLY A 387 -19.27 19.51 -29.05
N PHE A 388 -19.07 20.07 -27.86
CA PHE A 388 -18.49 21.41 -27.73
C PHE A 388 -17.04 21.44 -28.25
N SER A 389 -16.63 22.57 -28.81
CA SER A 389 -15.26 22.85 -29.22
C SER A 389 -14.51 23.66 -28.16
N VAL A 390 -13.21 23.48 -28.07
CA VAL A 390 -12.35 24.30 -27.20
C VAL A 390 -12.40 25.79 -27.51
N ASN A 391 -12.78 26.15 -28.74
CA ASN A 391 -12.88 27.50 -29.25
C ASN A 391 -14.31 28.07 -29.19
N ASP A 392 -15.31 27.29 -28.76
CA ASP A 392 -16.67 27.79 -28.64
C ASP A 392 -16.71 29.00 -27.68
N VAL A 393 -17.32 30.08 -28.13
CA VAL A 393 -17.37 31.33 -27.39
C VAL A 393 -18.54 31.30 -26.41
N VAL A 394 -18.28 31.57 -25.15
CA VAL A 394 -19.26 31.63 -24.06
C VAL A 394 -19.20 32.99 -23.39
N GLU A 395 -20.34 33.53 -23.02
CA GLU A 395 -20.44 34.83 -22.40
C GLU A 395 -20.25 34.74 -20.86
N ASP A 396 -19.21 35.39 -20.37
CA ASP A 396 -18.89 35.51 -18.94
C ASP A 396 -19.59 36.77 -18.38
N LYS A 397 -20.87 36.60 -18.01
CA LYS A 397 -21.73 37.66 -17.42
C LYS A 397 -22.48 37.13 -16.19
N PRO A 398 -22.99 37.99 -15.30
CA PRO A 398 -23.81 37.54 -14.18
C PRO A 398 -24.96 36.64 -14.62
N VAL A 399 -25.11 35.49 -13.95
CA VAL A 399 -26.19 34.50 -14.17
C VAL A 399 -26.81 34.09 -12.85
N GLU A 400 -28.08 33.67 -12.88
CA GLU A 400 -28.78 33.13 -11.72
C GLU A 400 -29.50 31.82 -12.11
N PHE A 401 -29.32 30.79 -11.30
CA PHE A 401 -29.95 29.47 -11.43
C PHE A 401 -30.79 29.18 -10.18
N ASN A 402 -32.10 29.23 -10.22
CA ASN A 402 -32.97 28.89 -9.09
C ASN A 402 -32.51 29.50 -7.75
N LYS A 403 -32.25 30.81 -7.69
CA LYS A 403 -31.75 31.58 -6.54
C LYS A 403 -30.26 31.36 -6.22
N TRP A 404 -29.51 30.58 -6.99
CA TRP A 404 -28.09 30.49 -6.89
C TRP A 404 -27.41 31.32 -7.98
N ALA A 405 -26.64 32.32 -7.55
CA ALA A 405 -25.92 33.21 -8.43
C ALA A 405 -24.41 33.06 -8.22
N PRO A 406 -23.73 32.21 -9.04
CA PRO A 406 -22.27 32.06 -8.93
C PRO A 406 -21.58 33.38 -9.28
N ARG A 407 -20.50 33.69 -8.55
CA ARG A 407 -19.66 34.86 -8.81
C ARG A 407 -18.27 34.45 -9.19
N ASN A 408 -17.64 35.18 -10.09
CA ASN A 408 -16.23 35.03 -10.40
C ASN A 408 -15.37 35.61 -9.26
N TYR A 409 -14.14 35.13 -9.17
CA TYR A 409 -13.18 35.67 -8.21
C TYR A 409 -12.92 37.16 -8.46
N GLY A 410 -13.09 37.98 -7.42
CA GLY A 410 -12.97 39.42 -7.50
C GLY A 410 -14.11 40.10 -8.30
N ASP A 411 -15.26 39.44 -8.50
CA ASP A 411 -16.45 39.94 -9.22
C ASP A 411 -16.13 40.47 -10.65
N LYS A 412 -15.08 39.92 -11.30
CA LYS A 412 -14.66 40.29 -12.66
C LYS A 412 -15.35 39.40 -13.69
N PHE A 413 -16.05 40.04 -14.66
CA PHE A 413 -16.66 39.39 -15.82
C PHE A 413 -15.94 39.82 -17.09
N ARG A 414 -15.78 38.89 -18.05
CA ARG A 414 -14.93 39.08 -19.23
C ARG A 414 -15.68 39.13 -20.55
N GLY A 415 -17.02 39.11 -20.51
CA GLY A 415 -17.83 39.07 -21.73
C GLY A 415 -17.61 37.78 -22.53
N LYS A 416 -17.62 37.90 -23.85
CA LYS A 416 -17.51 36.79 -24.78
C LYS A 416 -16.05 36.27 -24.83
N ILE A 417 -15.79 35.06 -24.35
CA ILE A 417 -14.45 34.42 -24.36
C ILE A 417 -14.57 32.95 -24.80
N PRO A 418 -13.54 32.38 -25.45
CA PRO A 418 -13.55 30.98 -25.83
C PRO A 418 -13.44 30.07 -24.59
N LEU A 419 -13.94 28.81 -24.70
CA LEU A 419 -13.95 27.83 -23.62
C LEU A 419 -12.54 27.60 -23.02
N TRP A 420 -11.51 27.55 -23.87
CA TRP A 420 -10.14 27.39 -23.33
C TRP A 420 -9.74 28.57 -22.43
N LYS A 421 -10.11 29.79 -22.78
CA LYS A 421 -9.84 31.00 -21.98
C LYS A 421 -10.65 30.98 -20.69
N ALA A 422 -11.91 30.56 -20.72
CA ALA A 422 -12.75 30.42 -19.56
C ALA A 422 -12.19 29.44 -18.51
N LEU A 423 -11.65 28.30 -18.95
CA LEU A 423 -10.96 27.35 -18.07
C LEU A 423 -9.64 27.93 -17.56
N ALA A 424 -8.86 28.61 -18.42
CA ALA A 424 -7.57 29.21 -18.06
C ALA A 424 -7.71 30.26 -16.95
N VAL A 425 -8.71 31.13 -17.04
CA VAL A 425 -9.00 32.14 -16.00
C VAL A 425 -9.90 31.60 -14.88
N SER A 426 -10.32 30.34 -14.98
CA SER A 426 -11.14 29.66 -13.98
C SER A 426 -12.50 30.32 -13.70
N SER A 427 -13.23 30.82 -14.76
CA SER A 427 -14.55 31.45 -14.58
C SER A 427 -15.51 30.47 -13.87
N ASN A 428 -16.13 30.96 -12.77
CA ASN A 428 -17.15 30.23 -12.03
C ASN A 428 -18.47 30.22 -12.78
N VAL A 429 -18.78 31.36 -13.37
CA VAL A 429 -20.03 31.58 -14.11
C VAL A 429 -20.12 30.67 -15.31
N ILE A 430 -19.03 30.59 -16.11
CA ILE A 430 -19.04 29.73 -17.29
C ILE A 430 -19.10 28.26 -16.89
N ALA A 431 -18.42 27.83 -15.82
CA ALA A 431 -18.51 26.45 -15.33
C ALA A 431 -19.95 26.10 -14.90
N ALA A 432 -20.63 27.01 -14.20
CA ALA A 432 -22.03 26.86 -13.82
C ALA A 432 -22.99 26.85 -15.04
N THR A 433 -22.73 27.68 -16.02
CA THR A 433 -23.51 27.70 -17.28
C THR A 433 -23.31 26.41 -18.07
N LEU A 434 -22.08 25.88 -18.12
CA LEU A 434 -21.81 24.63 -18.81
C LEU A 434 -22.50 23.42 -18.15
N ILE A 435 -22.43 23.27 -16.82
CA ILE A 435 -23.09 22.13 -16.16
C ILE A 435 -24.61 22.21 -16.29
N ASP A 436 -25.20 23.40 -16.31
CA ASP A 436 -26.58 23.57 -16.56
C ASP A 436 -26.99 23.11 -17.99
N LYS A 437 -26.14 23.36 -18.99
CA LYS A 437 -26.33 22.92 -20.37
C LYS A 437 -26.13 21.44 -20.59
N VAL A 438 -25.00 20.90 -20.08
CA VAL A 438 -24.62 19.49 -20.33
C VAL A 438 -25.31 18.51 -19.38
N GLY A 439 -25.87 19.02 -18.28
CA GLY A 439 -26.57 18.25 -17.25
C GLY A 439 -25.66 17.75 -16.14
N ILE A 440 -26.17 17.70 -14.91
CA ILE A 440 -25.47 17.29 -13.71
C ILE A 440 -25.13 15.77 -13.77
N ALA A 441 -26.10 14.93 -14.20
CA ALA A 441 -25.88 13.47 -14.25
C ALA A 441 -24.74 13.06 -15.22
N PRO A 442 -24.63 13.60 -16.45
CA PRO A 442 -23.48 13.33 -17.31
C PRO A 442 -22.14 13.74 -16.69
N VAL A 443 -22.09 14.90 -16.00
CA VAL A 443 -20.85 15.32 -15.32
C VAL A 443 -20.46 14.37 -14.20
N ILE A 444 -21.41 13.90 -13.39
CA ILE A 444 -21.19 12.89 -12.35
C ILE A 444 -20.70 11.58 -12.97
N SER A 445 -21.30 11.14 -14.10
CA SER A 445 -20.85 9.94 -14.81
C SER A 445 -19.42 10.10 -15.30
N THR A 446 -19.11 11.18 -16.01
CA THR A 446 -17.74 11.47 -16.49
C THR A 446 -16.72 11.49 -15.34
N ALA A 447 -17.05 12.10 -14.21
CA ALA A 447 -16.17 12.14 -13.04
C ALA A 447 -15.91 10.73 -12.47
N ARG A 448 -16.95 9.88 -12.38
CA ARG A 448 -16.84 8.48 -11.94
C ARG A 448 -16.01 7.63 -12.91
N ASP A 449 -16.28 7.75 -14.20
CA ASP A 449 -15.53 7.02 -15.22
C ASP A 449 -14.05 7.39 -15.18
N LEU A 450 -13.73 8.65 -14.96
CA LEU A 450 -12.36 9.14 -14.78
C LEU A 450 -11.72 8.68 -13.46
N GLY A 451 -12.48 8.26 -12.43
CA GLY A 451 -11.93 7.66 -11.22
C GLY A 451 -12.33 8.29 -9.89
N ILE A 452 -13.26 9.25 -9.86
CA ILE A 452 -13.77 9.79 -8.60
C ILE A 452 -14.64 8.73 -7.90
N THR A 453 -14.21 8.28 -6.73
CA THR A 453 -14.89 7.22 -5.96
C THR A 453 -15.83 7.75 -4.89
N THR A 454 -15.62 8.99 -4.42
CA THR A 454 -16.48 9.62 -3.41
C THR A 454 -17.87 9.93 -3.97
N PRO A 455 -18.94 9.78 -3.17
CA PRO A 455 -20.30 10.14 -3.60
C PRO A 455 -20.38 11.61 -3.95
N LEU A 456 -20.93 11.92 -5.13
CA LEU A 456 -21.14 13.28 -5.62
C LEU A 456 -22.62 13.63 -5.50
N GLN A 457 -22.91 14.82 -4.97
CA GLN A 457 -24.30 15.32 -4.82
C GLN A 457 -24.82 15.77 -6.16
N TYR A 458 -26.12 15.59 -6.38
CA TYR A 458 -26.81 16.05 -7.59
C TYR A 458 -27.21 17.53 -7.46
N ASP A 459 -26.24 18.42 -7.63
CA ASP A 459 -26.38 19.85 -7.46
C ASP A 459 -25.48 20.63 -8.43
N LEU A 460 -25.93 21.81 -8.91
CA LEU A 460 -25.16 22.66 -9.83
C LEU A 460 -23.82 23.15 -9.23
N THR A 461 -23.75 23.28 -7.91
CA THR A 461 -22.53 23.76 -7.22
C THR A 461 -21.35 22.79 -7.34
N ILE A 462 -21.61 21.54 -7.75
CA ILE A 462 -20.54 20.57 -8.06
C ILE A 462 -19.62 21.10 -9.17
N SER A 463 -20.11 21.95 -10.08
CA SER A 463 -19.31 22.60 -11.10
C SER A 463 -18.18 23.47 -10.53
N LEU A 464 -18.32 23.92 -9.31
CA LEU A 464 -17.32 24.69 -8.57
C LEU A 464 -16.54 23.85 -7.56
N GLY A 465 -16.80 22.51 -7.52
CA GLY A 465 -16.11 21.59 -6.64
C GLY A 465 -16.52 21.70 -5.18
N SER A 466 -17.82 21.91 -4.90
CA SER A 466 -18.37 21.95 -3.54
C SER A 466 -18.32 20.62 -2.81
N ASN A 467 -18.34 19.48 -3.53
CA ASN A 467 -18.27 18.14 -2.96
C ASN A 467 -16.85 17.74 -2.60
N GLY A 468 -16.69 17.12 -1.43
CA GLY A 468 -15.41 16.58 -1.03
C GLY A 468 -14.98 15.38 -1.87
N VAL A 469 -13.72 15.34 -2.26
CA VAL A 469 -13.05 14.24 -2.99
C VAL A 469 -11.70 13.92 -2.36
N LYS A 470 -11.15 12.77 -2.71
CA LYS A 470 -9.79 12.37 -2.28
C LYS A 470 -8.74 12.92 -3.22
N LEU A 471 -7.55 13.24 -2.69
CA LEU A 471 -6.41 13.61 -3.54
C LEU A 471 -6.05 12.49 -4.51
N TYR A 472 -6.05 11.23 -4.04
CA TYR A 472 -5.84 10.06 -4.87
C TYR A 472 -6.75 10.02 -6.10
N ASP A 473 -8.06 10.17 -5.88
CA ASP A 473 -9.07 10.13 -6.95
C ASP A 473 -8.85 11.24 -7.99
N MET A 474 -8.55 12.46 -7.52
CA MET A 474 -8.27 13.60 -8.40
C MET A 474 -7.05 13.36 -9.29
N VAL A 475 -5.97 12.83 -8.72
CA VAL A 475 -4.73 12.59 -9.47
C VAL A 475 -4.93 11.45 -10.48
N VAL A 476 -5.64 10.37 -10.10
CA VAL A 476 -6.02 9.28 -11.02
C VAL A 476 -6.84 9.81 -12.20
N ALA A 477 -7.82 10.65 -11.92
CA ALA A 477 -8.68 11.22 -12.96
C ALA A 477 -7.91 12.10 -13.95
N TYR A 478 -6.99 12.92 -13.46
CA TYR A 478 -6.12 13.73 -14.33
C TYR A 478 -5.13 12.88 -15.11
N GLY A 479 -4.73 11.74 -14.56
CA GLY A 479 -3.92 10.75 -15.27
C GLY A 479 -4.58 10.25 -16.56
N ALA A 480 -5.90 10.13 -16.59
CA ALA A 480 -6.63 9.75 -17.78
C ALA A 480 -6.57 10.83 -18.88
N PHE A 481 -6.55 12.13 -18.52
CA PHE A 481 -6.30 13.20 -19.50
C PHE A 481 -4.88 13.11 -20.06
N ALA A 482 -3.89 12.89 -19.19
CA ALA A 482 -2.48 12.75 -19.60
C ALA A 482 -2.25 11.55 -20.53
N ASN A 483 -3.03 10.48 -20.36
CA ASN A 483 -2.89 9.20 -21.06
C ASN A 483 -3.92 9.06 -22.21
N GLY A 484 -4.28 10.15 -22.90
CA GLY A 484 -5.12 10.09 -24.10
C GLY A 484 -6.51 9.49 -23.89
N GLY A 485 -7.07 9.60 -22.68
CA GLY A 485 -8.39 9.10 -22.32
C GLY A 485 -8.42 7.70 -21.71
N PHE A 486 -7.26 7.13 -21.40
CA PHE A 486 -7.14 5.84 -20.73
C PHE A 486 -6.80 6.02 -19.25
N ARG A 487 -7.66 5.50 -18.38
CA ARG A 487 -7.41 5.43 -16.96
C ARG A 487 -6.57 4.21 -16.61
N VAL A 488 -5.54 4.41 -15.81
CA VAL A 488 -4.68 3.38 -15.23
C VAL A 488 -4.81 3.42 -13.72
N HIS A 489 -4.80 2.25 -13.08
CA HIS A 489 -4.85 2.15 -11.62
C HIS A 489 -3.43 2.20 -11.04
N PRO A 490 -3.12 3.15 -10.15
CA PRO A 490 -1.81 3.19 -9.50
C PRO A 490 -1.55 1.99 -8.60
N TYR A 491 -0.30 1.51 -8.60
CA TYR A 491 0.16 0.39 -7.76
C TYR A 491 1.56 0.68 -7.20
N SER A 492 1.87 0.03 -6.09
CA SER A 492 3.14 0.21 -5.38
C SER A 492 4.05 -1.00 -5.37
N VAL A 493 3.49 -2.22 -5.36
CA VAL A 493 4.25 -3.47 -5.28
C VAL A 493 4.53 -4.01 -6.68
N GLU A 494 5.80 -4.05 -7.07
CA GLU A 494 6.21 -4.56 -8.38
C GLU A 494 6.52 -6.05 -8.34
N ARG A 495 7.27 -6.48 -7.32
CA ARG A 495 7.73 -7.86 -7.21
C ARG A 495 8.02 -8.20 -5.74
N VAL A 496 7.72 -9.45 -5.36
CA VAL A 496 8.09 -10.00 -4.05
C VAL A 496 8.90 -11.28 -4.24
N GLU A 497 10.07 -11.31 -3.62
CA GLU A 497 10.90 -12.51 -3.53
C GLU A 497 10.86 -13.05 -2.09
N ASN A 498 10.87 -14.37 -1.96
CA ASN A 498 11.04 -15.00 -0.66
C ASN A 498 12.52 -14.97 -0.21
N SER A 499 12.78 -15.47 1.00
CA SER A 499 14.12 -15.51 1.60
C SER A 499 15.18 -16.28 0.77
N ARG A 500 14.77 -17.09 -0.21
CA ARG A 500 15.65 -17.85 -1.11
C ARG A 500 15.88 -17.13 -2.44
N GLY A 501 15.31 -15.93 -2.64
CA GLY A 501 15.40 -15.19 -3.88
C GLY A 501 14.46 -15.72 -4.98
N VAL A 502 13.48 -16.56 -4.64
CA VAL A 502 12.46 -17.01 -5.58
C VAL A 502 11.36 -15.95 -5.65
N VAL A 503 11.02 -15.50 -6.85
CA VAL A 503 9.89 -14.61 -7.09
C VAL A 503 8.59 -15.36 -6.75
N ILE A 504 7.81 -14.81 -5.81
CA ILE A 504 6.53 -15.37 -5.37
C ILE A 504 5.34 -14.49 -5.75
N TYR A 505 5.61 -13.25 -6.15
CA TYR A 505 4.64 -12.34 -6.74
C TYR A 505 5.34 -11.41 -7.74
N GLU A 506 4.66 -11.13 -8.83
CA GLU A 506 5.03 -10.13 -9.83
C GLU A 506 3.76 -9.39 -10.26
N ALA A 507 3.83 -8.06 -10.31
CA ALA A 507 2.68 -7.24 -10.65
C ALA A 507 2.17 -7.61 -12.06
N PRO A 508 0.86 -7.85 -12.23
CA PRO A 508 0.30 -8.16 -13.53
C PRO A 508 0.45 -6.97 -14.48
N GLN A 509 0.52 -7.23 -15.78
CA GLN A 509 0.44 -6.16 -16.78
C GLN A 509 -0.82 -5.32 -16.56
N ILE A 510 -0.63 -4.00 -16.40
CA ILE A 510 -1.73 -3.10 -16.12
C ILE A 510 -2.58 -2.95 -17.37
N LYS A 511 -3.88 -3.15 -17.20
CA LYS A 511 -4.88 -2.89 -18.24
C LYS A 511 -5.34 -1.43 -18.13
N ALA A 512 -4.96 -0.62 -19.10
CA ALA A 512 -5.50 0.73 -19.26
C ALA A 512 -6.97 0.64 -19.71
N MET A 513 -7.88 1.32 -19.01
CA MET A 513 -9.31 1.35 -19.33
C MET A 513 -9.63 2.63 -20.09
N LYS A 514 -10.15 2.52 -21.31
CA LYS A 514 -10.63 3.71 -22.05
C LYS A 514 -11.89 4.26 -21.36
N VAL A 515 -11.81 5.49 -20.89
CA VAL A 515 -12.90 6.15 -20.12
C VAL A 515 -13.46 7.38 -20.83
N ILE A 516 -12.66 8.05 -21.67
CA ILE A 516 -13.09 9.15 -22.56
C ILE A 516 -12.43 8.98 -23.93
N SER A 517 -12.88 9.73 -24.93
CA SER A 517 -12.26 9.71 -26.25
C SER A 517 -10.89 10.41 -26.22
N TYR A 518 -10.02 10.05 -27.17
CA TYR A 518 -8.75 10.73 -27.38
C TYR A 518 -8.97 12.24 -27.65
N ASP A 519 -9.94 12.59 -28.49
CA ASP A 519 -10.26 14.00 -28.81
C ASP A 519 -10.66 14.81 -27.58
N THR A 520 -11.45 14.20 -26.67
CA THR A 520 -11.81 14.81 -25.40
C THR A 520 -10.58 15.02 -24.52
N ALA A 521 -9.72 14.00 -24.39
CA ALA A 521 -8.50 14.10 -23.59
C ALA A 521 -7.51 15.12 -24.16
N ALA A 522 -7.36 15.16 -25.49
CA ALA A 522 -6.53 16.10 -26.21
C ALA A 522 -7.02 17.55 -26.05
N GLY A 523 -8.34 17.78 -26.22
CA GLY A 523 -8.95 19.09 -25.98
C GLY A 523 -8.80 19.56 -24.54
N MET A 524 -8.97 18.66 -23.56
CA MET A 524 -8.73 18.96 -22.16
C MET A 524 -7.27 19.30 -21.87
N THR A 525 -6.32 18.55 -22.44
CA THR A 525 -4.89 18.81 -22.30
C THR A 525 -4.50 20.17 -22.87
N TYR A 526 -5.02 20.52 -24.06
CA TYR A 526 -4.84 21.84 -24.66
C TYR A 526 -5.33 22.94 -23.69
N MET A 527 -6.55 22.84 -23.18
CA MET A 527 -7.13 23.84 -22.29
C MET A 527 -6.40 23.93 -20.94
N LEU A 528 -5.98 22.78 -20.37
CA LEU A 528 -5.24 22.72 -19.10
C LEU A 528 -3.80 23.22 -19.23
N LYS A 529 -3.18 23.07 -20.42
CA LYS A 529 -1.90 23.71 -20.75
C LYS A 529 -2.03 25.23 -20.72
N LYS A 530 -3.13 25.79 -21.29
CA LYS A 530 -3.42 27.23 -21.22
C LYS A 530 -3.61 27.75 -19.79
N VAL A 531 -4.10 26.94 -18.86
CA VAL A 531 -4.15 27.29 -17.42
C VAL A 531 -2.74 27.59 -16.87
N VAL A 532 -1.73 26.81 -17.28
CA VAL A 532 -0.34 26.98 -16.83
C VAL A 532 0.38 28.08 -17.63
N GLU A 533 0.13 28.20 -18.92
CA GLU A 533 0.80 29.18 -19.79
C GLU A 533 0.35 30.62 -19.49
N VAL A 534 -0.96 30.85 -19.49
CA VAL A 534 -1.54 32.18 -19.43
C VAL A 534 -2.62 32.37 -18.35
N GLY A 535 -2.92 31.30 -17.58
CA GLY A 535 -4.02 31.28 -16.62
C GLY A 535 -3.58 31.35 -15.17
N THR A 536 -4.43 30.78 -14.30
CA THR A 536 -4.27 30.77 -12.83
C THR A 536 -3.15 29.83 -12.36
N GLY A 537 -2.61 28.96 -13.23
CA GLY A 537 -1.63 27.94 -12.89
C GLY A 537 -0.18 28.30 -13.23
N ARG A 538 0.15 29.55 -13.52
CA ARG A 538 1.51 29.98 -13.92
C ARG A 538 2.62 29.52 -12.97
N GLY A 539 2.31 29.44 -11.66
CA GLY A 539 3.25 28.95 -10.65
C GLY A 539 3.74 27.51 -10.84
N ALA A 540 3.04 26.73 -11.67
CA ALA A 540 3.40 25.35 -12.00
C ALA A 540 4.32 25.22 -13.23
N ASN A 541 4.76 26.31 -13.84
CA ASN A 541 5.66 26.26 -15.00
C ASN A 541 7.04 25.69 -14.62
N VAL A 542 7.42 24.60 -15.24
CA VAL A 542 8.71 23.89 -15.01
C VAL A 542 9.68 24.00 -16.18
N GLY A 543 9.37 24.80 -17.19
CA GLY A 543 10.18 24.93 -18.42
C GLY A 543 10.02 23.77 -19.41
N ARG A 544 9.01 22.91 -19.20
CA ARG A 544 8.61 21.81 -20.09
C ARG A 544 7.09 21.89 -20.32
N GLU A 545 6.57 21.12 -21.27
CA GLU A 545 5.13 21.00 -21.46
C GLU A 545 4.45 20.35 -20.25
N VAL A 546 3.58 21.11 -19.63
CA VAL A 546 2.75 20.68 -18.52
C VAL A 546 1.36 21.27 -18.64
N ALA A 547 0.39 20.53 -18.13
CA ALA A 547 -1.01 20.91 -18.07
C ALA A 547 -1.50 20.73 -16.63
N GLY A 548 -2.46 21.56 -16.18
CA GLY A 548 -2.94 21.42 -14.80
C GLY A 548 -4.03 22.42 -14.45
N LYS A 549 -4.57 22.27 -13.25
CA LYS A 549 -5.64 23.13 -12.74
C LYS A 549 -5.46 23.45 -11.28
N THR A 550 -5.67 24.70 -10.95
CA THR A 550 -5.72 25.23 -9.58
C THR A 550 -7.09 24.97 -8.97
N GLY A 551 -7.12 24.67 -7.68
CA GLY A 551 -8.32 24.61 -6.85
C GLY A 551 -8.14 25.50 -5.62
N THR A 552 -9.16 26.27 -5.30
CA THR A 552 -9.24 27.07 -4.07
C THR A 552 -10.67 27.04 -3.61
N THR A 553 -10.90 26.70 -2.36
CA THR A 553 -12.24 26.71 -1.78
C THR A 553 -12.57 28.09 -1.21
N ASP A 554 -13.87 28.33 -1.04
CA ASP A 554 -14.35 29.53 -0.36
C ASP A 554 -13.68 29.62 1.03
N ASP A 555 -13.41 30.83 1.47
CA ASP A 555 -12.75 31.10 2.75
C ASP A 555 -11.32 30.57 2.85
N TYR A 556 -10.66 30.16 1.75
CA TYR A 556 -9.29 29.66 1.74
C TYR A 556 -9.05 28.49 2.72
N ARG A 557 -9.97 27.50 2.78
CA ARG A 557 -9.82 26.32 3.65
C ARG A 557 -8.96 25.25 3.04
N ASP A 558 -9.06 25.09 1.71
CA ASP A 558 -8.31 24.12 0.93
C ASP A 558 -7.73 24.80 -0.32
N ALA A 559 -6.49 24.48 -0.62
CA ALA A 559 -5.79 24.91 -1.82
C ALA A 559 -5.19 23.69 -2.53
N TRP A 560 -5.45 23.58 -3.85
CA TRP A 560 -5.10 22.43 -4.67
C TRP A 560 -4.34 22.86 -5.91
N PHE A 561 -3.41 22.02 -6.34
CA PHE A 561 -2.93 21.99 -7.71
C PHE A 561 -2.83 20.55 -8.17
N VAL A 562 -3.50 20.21 -9.28
CA VAL A 562 -3.39 18.90 -9.92
C VAL A 562 -2.96 19.13 -11.36
N GLY A 563 -1.88 18.48 -11.78
CA GLY A 563 -1.33 18.69 -13.12
C GLY A 563 -0.44 17.52 -13.54
N TYR A 564 -0.02 17.56 -14.80
CA TYR A 564 0.73 16.49 -15.43
C TYR A 564 1.65 17.00 -16.54
N SER A 565 2.71 16.23 -16.80
CA SER A 565 3.44 16.17 -18.06
C SER A 565 2.97 14.93 -18.85
N PRO A 566 3.47 14.66 -20.04
CA PRO A 566 3.22 13.38 -20.71
C PRO A 566 3.62 12.14 -19.87
N ASP A 567 4.62 12.29 -18.99
CA ASP A 567 5.25 11.17 -18.27
C ASP A 567 4.78 11.00 -16.83
N ILE A 568 4.39 12.09 -16.15
CA ILE A 568 4.06 12.10 -14.72
C ILE A 568 2.81 12.93 -14.47
N VAL A 569 1.85 12.36 -13.74
CA VAL A 569 0.74 13.11 -13.14
C VAL A 569 0.98 13.25 -11.64
N ALA A 570 0.74 14.45 -11.10
CA ALA A 570 0.89 14.73 -9.69
C ALA A 570 -0.16 15.71 -9.18
N GLY A 571 -0.50 15.57 -7.89
CA GLY A 571 -1.40 16.49 -7.21
C GLY A 571 -0.84 16.93 -5.86
N VAL A 572 -1.08 18.18 -5.50
CA VAL A 572 -0.75 18.77 -4.21
C VAL A 572 -2.01 19.31 -3.58
N TRP A 573 -2.25 18.96 -2.32
CA TRP A 573 -3.29 19.54 -1.47
C TRP A 573 -2.66 20.20 -0.26
N LEU A 574 -3.20 21.35 0.13
CA LEU A 574 -2.84 22.12 1.34
C LEU A 574 -4.13 22.49 2.07
N GLY A 575 -4.17 22.23 3.38
CA GLY A 575 -5.31 22.59 4.24
C GLY A 575 -5.00 22.40 5.73
N ASN A 576 -5.94 22.83 6.58
CA ASN A 576 -5.87 22.55 8.01
C ASN A 576 -6.73 21.31 8.35
N ASP A 577 -6.22 20.42 9.21
CA ASP A 577 -6.95 19.21 9.63
C ASP A 577 -8.28 19.51 10.32
N ASP A 578 -8.36 20.63 11.05
CA ASP A 578 -9.56 21.10 11.72
C ASP A 578 -10.51 21.91 10.80
N ASN A 579 -10.25 21.93 9.49
CA ASN A 579 -11.01 22.70 8.50
C ASN A 579 -11.06 24.23 8.76
N SER A 580 -10.16 24.78 9.58
CA SER A 580 -10.03 26.22 9.76
C SER A 580 -9.39 26.87 8.53
N LYS A 581 -9.62 28.19 8.36
CA LYS A 581 -9.08 28.97 7.23
C LYS A 581 -7.56 28.97 7.23
N LEU A 582 -6.99 28.84 6.04
CA LEU A 582 -5.58 29.19 5.79
C LEU A 582 -5.43 30.72 5.70
N PRO A 583 -4.22 31.26 5.77
CA PRO A 583 -3.93 32.59 5.22
C PRO A 583 -4.41 32.66 3.76
N THR A 584 -4.46 33.86 3.15
CA THR A 584 -4.91 34.04 1.75
C THR A 584 -4.02 33.29 0.76
N ILE A 585 -4.11 31.93 0.77
CA ILE A 585 -3.34 31.03 -0.09
C ILE A 585 -4.27 30.43 -1.12
N THR A 586 -3.91 30.60 -2.39
CA THR A 586 -4.64 30.01 -3.52
C THR A 586 -3.91 28.80 -4.10
N GLY A 587 -4.61 27.98 -4.87
CA GLY A 587 -4.01 26.84 -5.56
C GLY A 587 -2.93 27.21 -6.58
N GLY A 588 -2.97 28.43 -7.13
CA GLY A 588 -1.94 28.94 -8.05
C GLY A 588 -0.65 29.43 -7.36
N GLY A 589 -0.71 29.64 -6.04
CA GLY A 589 0.44 29.98 -5.21
C GLY A 589 1.20 28.74 -4.70
N LEU A 590 1.22 28.55 -3.38
CA LEU A 590 2.05 27.52 -2.72
C LEU A 590 1.85 26.10 -3.26
N PRO A 591 0.62 25.58 -3.52
CA PRO A 591 0.47 24.24 -4.09
C PRO A 591 1.09 24.11 -5.48
N ALA A 592 0.89 25.09 -6.38
CA ALA A 592 1.47 25.08 -7.72
C ALA A 592 3.02 25.16 -7.69
N TYR A 593 3.58 25.99 -6.82
CA TYR A 593 5.04 26.09 -6.65
C TYR A 593 5.63 24.79 -6.05
N THR A 594 4.96 24.17 -5.08
CA THR A 594 5.39 22.89 -4.50
C THR A 594 5.38 21.79 -5.57
N TRP A 595 4.29 21.74 -6.35
CA TRP A 595 4.18 20.84 -7.50
C TRP A 595 5.32 21.06 -8.51
N ALA A 596 5.59 22.30 -8.88
CA ALA A 596 6.66 22.63 -9.84
C ALA A 596 8.05 22.26 -9.30
N LYS A 597 8.30 22.47 -8.02
CA LYS A 597 9.58 22.08 -7.39
C LYS A 597 9.80 20.58 -7.44
N PHE A 598 8.77 19.79 -7.12
CA PHE A 598 8.80 18.35 -7.24
C PHE A 598 9.00 17.90 -8.69
N MET A 599 8.18 18.40 -9.62
CA MET A 599 8.21 17.99 -11.03
C MET A 599 9.53 18.33 -11.73
N LYS A 600 10.20 19.42 -11.35
CA LYS A 600 11.53 19.75 -11.89
C LYS A 600 12.54 18.64 -11.64
N VAL A 601 12.53 18.05 -10.43
CA VAL A 601 13.43 16.94 -10.08
C VAL A 601 12.94 15.63 -10.70
N ALA A 602 11.65 15.33 -10.58
CA ALA A 602 11.08 14.07 -11.06
C ALA A 602 11.22 13.88 -12.58
N LEU A 603 11.20 14.98 -13.34
CA LEU A 603 11.36 14.98 -14.80
C LEU A 603 12.80 15.00 -15.29
N GLU A 604 13.81 15.11 -14.43
CA GLU A 604 15.22 15.17 -14.86
C GLU A 604 15.64 13.95 -15.69
N ASN A 605 15.14 12.77 -15.34
CA ASN A 605 15.48 11.51 -16.01
C ASN A 605 14.56 11.17 -17.19
N TYR A 606 13.57 12.02 -17.51
CA TYR A 606 12.70 11.84 -18.66
C TYR A 606 13.13 12.71 -19.84
N PRO A 607 12.97 12.23 -21.07
CA PRO A 607 13.17 13.07 -22.26
C PRO A 607 12.26 14.29 -22.20
N GLN A 608 12.53 15.31 -23.03
CA GLN A 608 11.59 16.42 -23.17
C GLN A 608 10.40 15.97 -24.02
N SER A 609 9.50 15.20 -23.39
CA SER A 609 8.26 14.74 -24.02
C SER A 609 7.31 15.92 -24.23
N VAL A 610 6.61 15.92 -25.36
CA VAL A 610 5.56 16.87 -25.71
C VAL A 610 4.22 16.15 -25.73
N PHE A 611 3.14 16.88 -25.48
CA PHE A 611 1.81 16.30 -25.62
C PHE A 611 1.47 16.05 -27.08
N ASP A 612 1.01 14.87 -27.40
CA ASP A 612 0.52 14.50 -28.71
C ASP A 612 -0.98 14.87 -28.81
N TYR A 613 -1.28 15.99 -29.46
CA TYR A 613 -2.66 16.39 -29.75
C TYR A 613 -2.72 17.24 -31.03
N PRO A 614 -3.89 17.27 -31.71
CA PRO A 614 -4.09 18.09 -32.90
C PRO A 614 -3.90 19.59 -32.60
N ASP A 615 -3.54 20.37 -33.64
CA ASP A 615 -3.58 21.82 -33.54
C ASP A 615 -5.03 22.29 -33.34
N PHE A 616 -5.31 22.88 -32.20
CA PHE A 616 -6.61 23.43 -31.86
C PHE A 616 -6.75 24.91 -32.20
N THR A 617 -5.70 25.61 -32.65
CA THR A 617 -5.74 27.05 -32.93
C THR A 617 -6.78 27.38 -34.00
N ASN A 618 -6.90 26.50 -34.99
CA ASN A 618 -7.82 26.70 -36.14
C ASN A 618 -8.99 25.69 -36.13
N LYS A 619 -9.27 25.02 -35.01
CA LYS A 619 -10.40 24.08 -34.96
C LYS A 619 -11.71 24.85 -35.06
N PRO A 620 -12.65 24.49 -35.98
CA PRO A 620 -13.91 25.20 -36.16
C PRO A 620 -14.76 25.14 -34.86
N LEU A 621 -15.65 26.10 -34.74
CA LEU A 621 -16.68 26.09 -33.71
C LEU A 621 -17.55 24.84 -33.85
N SER A 622 -18.12 24.37 -32.76
CA SER A 622 -19.02 23.22 -32.78
C SER A 622 -20.37 23.58 -33.47
N SER A 623 -21.10 22.53 -33.87
CA SER A 623 -22.51 22.71 -34.32
C SER A 623 -23.43 23.23 -33.18
N ASN A 624 -22.95 23.16 -31.93
CA ASN A 624 -23.66 23.69 -30.74
C ASN A 624 -23.35 25.17 -30.48
N SER A 625 -22.55 25.82 -31.36
CA SER A 625 -22.24 27.26 -31.26
C SER A 625 -23.44 28.19 -31.38
N GLU A 626 -24.54 27.71 -31.97
CA GLU A 626 -25.84 28.47 -32.01
C GLU A 626 -26.44 28.75 -30.63
N VAL A 627 -25.97 28.05 -29.59
CA VAL A 627 -26.41 28.28 -28.19
C VAL A 627 -25.60 29.39 -27.51
N ILE A 628 -24.60 29.91 -28.18
CA ILE A 628 -23.76 31.00 -27.70
C ILE A 628 -24.30 32.28 -28.33
N TYR A 629 -24.94 33.11 -27.56
CA TYR A 629 -25.53 34.39 -27.99
C TYR A 629 -24.54 35.22 -28.79
N ILE A 630 -24.60 35.15 -30.13
CA ILE A 630 -24.01 36.12 -31.03
C ILE A 630 -25.15 37.06 -31.34
N ASP A 631 -25.10 38.27 -30.79
CA ASP A 631 -25.98 39.34 -31.23
C ASP A 631 -25.51 39.75 -32.64
N GLU A 632 -26.36 39.55 -33.67
CA GLU A 632 -26.02 39.81 -35.07
C GLU A 632 -25.70 41.28 -35.37
N ASN A 633 -25.67 42.15 -34.35
CA ASN A 633 -25.42 43.58 -34.48
C ASN A 633 -24.02 44.06 -34.10
N ASP A 634 -23.08 43.18 -33.74
CA ASP A 634 -21.68 43.58 -33.48
C ASP A 634 -20.84 43.43 -34.78
N GLU A 635 -20.85 44.47 -35.60
CA GLU A 635 -19.95 44.64 -36.72
C GLU A 635 -18.50 44.83 -36.25
N ASN A 636 -17.74 43.74 -36.16
CA ASN A 636 -16.30 43.79 -36.27
C ASN A 636 -15.85 42.86 -37.42
N PRO A 637 -15.47 43.44 -38.59
CA PRO A 637 -15.33 42.68 -39.82
C PRO A 637 -14.04 41.86 -39.92
N ASP A 638 -13.17 41.81 -38.93
CA ASP A 638 -11.85 41.27 -39.15
C ASP A 638 -11.42 40.12 -38.20
N GLY A 639 -12.29 39.47 -37.52
CA GLY A 639 -11.99 38.20 -36.80
C GLY A 639 -10.73 38.21 -35.88
N SER A 640 -10.10 39.36 -35.68
CA SER A 640 -8.94 39.47 -34.78
C SER A 640 -9.41 39.62 -33.35
N ILE A 641 -9.34 38.56 -32.61
CA ILE A 641 -9.47 38.60 -31.15
C ILE A 641 -8.27 39.35 -30.61
N MET A 642 -8.44 40.60 -30.20
CA MET A 642 -7.43 41.35 -29.49
C MET A 642 -7.10 40.58 -28.22
N ILE A 643 -5.91 40.03 -28.14
CA ILE A 643 -5.30 39.50 -26.92
C ILE A 643 -4.82 40.75 -26.18
N ASP A 644 -5.73 41.39 -25.45
CA ASP A 644 -5.27 42.37 -24.47
C ASP A 644 -4.41 41.66 -23.46
N ASP A 645 -3.18 42.11 -23.34
CA ASP A 645 -2.22 41.63 -22.34
C ASP A 645 -2.88 41.61 -20.97
N VAL A 646 -2.87 40.43 -20.35
CA VAL A 646 -3.33 40.23 -18.99
C VAL A 646 -2.32 40.91 -18.05
N GLU A 647 -2.26 42.23 -18.11
CA GLU A 647 -1.80 42.98 -16.95
C GLU A 647 -2.99 43.06 -16.00
N ASP A 648 -2.72 42.51 -14.84
CA ASP A 648 -3.29 42.94 -13.57
C ASP A 648 -4.18 42.03 -12.76
N GLY A 649 -3.68 41.91 -11.56
CA GLY A 649 -4.46 41.66 -10.38
C GLY A 649 -4.17 40.41 -9.60
N PHE A 650 -3.12 39.72 -9.94
CA PHE A 650 -2.48 38.80 -8.99
C PHE A 650 -1.32 39.58 -8.36
N SER A 651 -1.57 40.24 -7.23
CA SER A 651 -0.51 40.83 -6.43
C SER A 651 0.52 39.77 -6.10
N ASP A 652 1.74 39.98 -6.55
CA ASP A 652 2.95 39.24 -6.15
C ASP A 652 3.29 39.48 -4.65
N ASP A 653 2.31 39.35 -3.76
CA ASP A 653 2.47 39.52 -2.33
C ASP A 653 2.82 38.22 -1.60
N ILE A 654 3.69 37.41 -2.19
CA ILE A 654 4.56 36.52 -1.43
C ILE A 654 5.97 36.66 -2.03
N ASN A 655 6.68 37.67 -1.56
CA ASN A 655 8.11 37.86 -1.80
C ASN A 655 8.86 36.74 -1.06
N LEU A 656 8.90 35.54 -1.65
CA LEU A 656 9.85 34.50 -1.26
C LEU A 656 11.20 34.94 -1.85
N SER A 657 12.05 35.57 -1.04
CA SER A 657 13.38 35.99 -1.42
C SER A 657 14.26 34.79 -1.85
N PHE A 658 14.34 34.60 -3.15
CA PHE A 658 15.19 33.60 -3.80
C PHE A 658 16.57 34.20 -4.19
N GLU A 659 17.14 35.12 -3.42
CA GLU A 659 18.44 35.73 -3.75
C GLU A 659 19.67 34.86 -3.36
N ASP A 660 19.50 33.81 -2.57
CA ASP A 660 20.66 33.06 -2.06
C ASP A 660 21.17 31.89 -2.95
N GLU A 661 20.44 31.49 -3.97
CA GLU A 661 20.92 30.39 -4.85
C GLU A 661 21.77 30.86 -6.03
N LYS A 662 21.63 32.09 -6.49
CA LYS A 662 22.46 32.61 -7.62
C LYS A 662 23.94 32.84 -7.27
N LYS A 663 24.32 32.83 -6.02
CA LYS A 663 25.72 32.96 -5.59
C LYS A 663 26.50 31.66 -5.50
N LYS A 664 25.83 30.49 -5.55
CA LYS A 664 26.51 29.18 -5.53
C LYS A 664 26.83 28.62 -6.91
N GLU A 665 26.15 29.06 -7.98
CA GLU A 665 26.40 28.55 -9.34
C GLU A 665 27.62 29.18 -10.06
N LYS A 666 28.21 30.26 -9.56
CA LYS A 666 29.35 30.93 -10.23
C LYS A 666 30.73 30.33 -9.93
N ASN A 667 30.84 29.26 -9.13
CA ASN A 667 32.16 28.71 -8.73
C ASN A 667 32.45 27.28 -9.22
N ILE A 668 31.64 26.71 -10.13
CA ILE A 668 31.87 25.36 -10.70
C ILE A 668 31.98 25.41 -12.25
N GLU A 669 32.65 26.41 -12.78
CA GLU A 669 33.14 26.34 -14.17
C GLU A 669 34.66 26.40 -14.16
N LYS A 670 35.30 25.23 -14.13
CA LYS A 670 36.62 24.93 -14.73
C LYS A 670 37.12 23.57 -14.30
N LYS A 671 36.65 22.50 -14.96
CA LYS A 671 37.47 21.32 -15.25
C LYS A 671 36.83 20.53 -16.38
N LYS A 672 37.34 20.75 -17.59
CA LYS A 672 37.08 19.88 -18.76
C LYS A 672 37.82 18.57 -18.56
N ALA A 673 37.15 17.46 -18.70
CA ALA A 673 37.71 16.14 -18.97
C ALA A 673 37.06 15.55 -20.24
N PRO A 674 37.76 14.72 -21.03
CA PRO A 674 37.53 14.54 -22.44
C PRO A 674 36.42 13.55 -22.81
N LEU A 675 35.82 13.77 -23.99
CA LEU A 675 34.79 12.95 -24.60
C LEU A 675 35.28 11.53 -24.92
N PRO A 676 34.46 10.49 -24.73
CA PRO A 676 34.74 9.19 -25.34
C PRO A 676 34.20 9.07 -26.75
N VAL A 677 35.00 8.40 -27.57
CA VAL A 677 34.91 8.12 -28.99
C VAL A 677 33.67 7.27 -29.30
N ILE A 678 32.91 7.72 -30.32
CA ILE A 678 31.78 7.00 -30.92
C ILE A 678 32.30 5.90 -31.83
N PHE A 679 31.99 4.64 -31.55
CA PHE A 679 32.05 3.57 -32.57
C PHE A 679 30.68 3.47 -33.25
N LYS A 680 30.67 3.81 -34.56
CA LYS A 680 29.60 3.45 -35.49
C LYS A 680 29.68 1.97 -35.80
N ASN A 681 28.62 1.24 -35.55
CA ASN A 681 28.39 -0.04 -36.20
C ASN A 681 27.14 0.06 -37.08
N LYS A 682 27.35 -0.18 -38.38
CA LYS A 682 26.31 -0.34 -39.41
C LYS A 682 25.77 -1.77 -39.33
N ASN A 683 24.49 -1.88 -39.48
CA ASN A 683 23.64 -2.90 -40.12
C ASN A 683 22.55 -3.41 -39.17
N ASN A 684 21.34 -3.09 -39.43
CA ASN A 684 20.27 -3.82 -40.11
C ASN A 684 18.95 -3.12 -39.85
N GLU A 685 18.34 -2.72 -40.93
CA GLU A 685 16.93 -2.39 -41.04
C GLU A 685 16.14 -3.69 -40.85
N GLU A 686 15.22 -3.71 -39.92
CA GLU A 686 13.98 -4.46 -40.06
C GLU A 686 12.91 -3.81 -39.16
N ASN A 687 11.90 -3.29 -39.86
CA ASN A 687 10.67 -2.76 -39.33
C ASN A 687 9.85 -3.86 -38.63
N GLU A 688 9.69 -3.83 -37.34
CA GLU A 688 8.53 -4.46 -36.69
C GLU A 688 7.54 -3.39 -36.25
N LYS A 689 6.48 -3.28 -37.03
CA LYS A 689 5.24 -2.60 -36.66
C LYS A 689 4.59 -3.39 -35.51
N LEU A 690 4.55 -2.82 -34.33
CA LEU A 690 3.68 -3.30 -33.27
C LEU A 690 2.21 -3.17 -33.71
N LYS A 691 1.62 -4.29 -34.10
CA LYS A 691 0.17 -4.43 -34.29
C LYS A 691 -0.48 -4.40 -32.89
N ILE A 692 -1.21 -3.34 -32.61
CA ILE A 692 -2.20 -3.32 -31.55
C ILE A 692 -3.39 -4.16 -32.04
N GLU A 693 -3.55 -5.37 -31.55
CA GLU A 693 -4.77 -6.17 -31.75
C GLU A 693 -5.89 -5.60 -30.88
N VAL A 694 -6.82 -4.91 -31.54
CA VAL A 694 -8.12 -4.57 -30.96
C VAL A 694 -9.00 -5.81 -31.04
N ILE A 695 -9.19 -6.50 -29.93
CA ILE A 695 -10.17 -7.57 -29.81
C ILE A 695 -11.55 -6.93 -29.63
N GLN A 696 -12.33 -6.87 -30.71
CA GLN A 696 -13.79 -6.67 -30.64
C GLN A 696 -14.42 -7.93 -30.06
N GLN A 697 -14.94 -7.89 -28.84
CA GLN A 697 -15.86 -8.92 -28.34
C GLN A 697 -17.24 -8.72 -28.98
N LYS A 698 -17.63 -9.71 -29.79
CA LYS A 698 -19.03 -9.92 -30.20
C LYS A 698 -19.85 -10.32 -28.98
N GLU A 699 -21.01 -9.69 -28.86
CA GLU A 699 -22.11 -10.09 -27.99
C GLU A 699 -22.49 -11.58 -28.21
N THR A 700 -22.67 -12.31 -27.12
CA THR A 700 -23.89 -13.15 -26.89
C THR A 700 -23.70 -13.98 -25.60
N LYS A 701 -24.57 -13.79 -24.67
CA LYS A 701 -25.44 -14.72 -23.95
C LYS A 701 -25.68 -14.29 -22.51
N THR A 702 -26.93 -13.94 -22.32
CA THR A 702 -27.66 -13.80 -21.07
C THR A 702 -27.48 -15.00 -20.13
N LEU A 703 -27.14 -14.72 -18.86
CA LEU A 703 -27.34 -15.64 -17.73
C LEU A 703 -28.46 -15.10 -16.83
N PRO A 704 -29.23 -15.95 -16.20
CA PRO A 704 -30.50 -15.56 -15.59
C PRO A 704 -30.34 -14.90 -14.23
N PHE A 705 -31.22 -13.95 -14.00
CA PHE A 705 -31.45 -13.30 -12.68
C PHE A 705 -31.93 -14.35 -11.67
N VAL A 706 -31.32 -14.37 -10.50
CA VAL A 706 -31.84 -15.01 -9.31
C VAL A 706 -32.58 -13.97 -8.49
N ASP A 707 -33.91 -14.10 -8.45
CA ASP A 707 -34.78 -13.33 -7.57
C ASP A 707 -34.52 -13.70 -6.11
N VAL A 708 -34.06 -12.71 -5.32
CA VAL A 708 -34.09 -12.81 -3.86
C VAL A 708 -35.37 -12.14 -3.37
N GLN A 709 -36.37 -12.96 -3.03
CA GLN A 709 -37.59 -12.53 -2.35
C GLN A 709 -37.25 -11.98 -0.96
N THR A 710 -37.59 -10.72 -0.74
CA THR A 710 -37.66 -10.09 0.56
C THR A 710 -38.91 -10.58 1.32
N ASN A 711 -38.70 -11.36 2.39
CA ASN A 711 -39.74 -11.67 3.35
C ASN A 711 -39.74 -10.60 4.45
N THR A 712 -40.70 -9.70 4.37
CA THR A 712 -41.09 -8.84 5.50
C THR A 712 -42.04 -9.64 6.41
N ASN A 713 -41.61 -9.93 7.64
CA ASN A 713 -42.53 -10.27 8.72
C ASN A 713 -42.23 -9.39 9.93
N THR A 714 -43.13 -8.46 10.14
CA THR A 714 -43.33 -7.70 11.35
C THR A 714 -43.83 -8.59 12.47
N SER A 715 -43.15 -8.62 13.62
CA SER A 715 -43.83 -8.93 14.89
C SER A 715 -43.20 -8.06 15.98
N SER A 716 -44.06 -7.22 16.49
CA SER A 716 -43.92 -6.38 17.66
C SER A 716 -43.87 -7.23 18.93
N ALA A 717 -42.95 -6.93 19.86
CA ALA A 717 -43.11 -7.24 21.26
C ALA A 717 -42.36 -6.21 22.13
N PRO A 718 -42.85 -5.88 23.34
CA PRO A 718 -42.60 -4.62 24.02
C PRO A 718 -41.43 -4.66 25.00
N LEU A 719 -40.91 -3.47 25.30
CA LEU A 719 -39.90 -3.18 26.33
C LEU A 719 -40.47 -3.38 27.74
N PRO A 720 -39.69 -3.86 28.71
CA PRO A 720 -39.94 -3.65 30.13
C PRO A 720 -39.15 -2.47 30.69
N GLY A 721 -39.85 -1.71 31.50
CA GLY A 721 -39.44 -0.44 32.07
C GLY A 721 -38.39 -0.53 33.16
N ALA A 722 -37.95 0.64 33.49
CA ALA A 722 -37.05 1.06 34.53
C ALA A 722 -37.45 0.61 35.94
N ASN A 723 -36.42 0.17 36.65
CA ASN A 723 -36.15 0.65 38.04
C ASN A 723 -34.66 0.53 38.33
#